data_8c0803c1a9bec7b1a239e9efa4ef6f22
#
_entry.id   8c0803c1a9bec7b1a239e9efa4ef6f22
#
_cell.length_a   1.000
_cell.length_b   1.000
_cell.length_c   1.000
_cell.angle_alpha   90.00
_cell.angle_beta   90.00
_cell.angle_gamma   90.00
#
_symmetry.space_group_name_H-M   'P 1'
#
loop_
_entity.id
_entity.type
_entity.pdbx_description
1 polymer ?
#
loop_
_entity_poly.entity_id
_entity_poly.type
_entity_poly.pdbx_seq_one_letter_code
_entity_poly.pdbx_strand_id
1 'polypeptide(L)'
;MRRKWLKWVVWILLTPIILFAILMVLLYIPPVQNLIRKQATAIASEATGMDISVERIDLRFPLNLLVRGVQVIQPIQADKQISSAPGDSLAVKQTPDTLLTLESLNVRVQAWPLIRGQVEVDEVTVNGVFLNSADLIEGIRIRGVLGRFFLESHGIDLKKEDAVINRVELSDTHMLVVMNDTTTAEPDTATTALNWKVALHKLALKNVSVDLQMPLDSMRLAARLGDAEVDDAVADLGGQMYGLKKFELSSTTVNYDTGSQLLSAINSLIDTGSLAATDSTGVKPAPGFDASHIALRDIRIGVDSVLYHGRNINAVIREFSMNERSGLSVTSLTGRVYADSTVIQVPSLKLLTPHSEMDFTAQTYWELVEIPTSGRLSARFNARIGKQDVMLFAGDLPDTFKDAYPFRPLTIRAGTEGNFKQMQISRFNIDLPGAFTLNGGGEIWNLTDSLTRNGSIDFDIRTQNLNFLTGLTGVTPDGSIVVPDSMHLAARLGMDGPKYDATLKLKEREGLLNLLAHYNTATEAYQADLHVDALQVHHFLPKDSIYTLSAKVAAKGKGFDPANHRTVAAVQASLGELQYGHWNISGIDLTAGLKSALATVHMTSDNALLKMQADADMRLDRKYLDGKVAMNVENVGLHELGISPKPLKHPFAFTLGAEARHDSIKMSMDAGDLDFQFRARSTLKKLLEQGTAFSTLLAKQIELKQLDHVELRKALPSAGMQLKAGKQNPVSYFLATKDISFDDFVLRFGTTPRRGINGRTAIHGLRMDSLQLDTIFFAISQDTARMKLQGGVINGPKNPQFVFRSTLTGEIRNEDAELTLNYVDAKGDTGLDLGINA
;
A
#
# COMPACT_ATOMS: atom_id res chain seq x y z
N MET A 1 76.70 49.55 56.34
CA MET A 1 75.33 49.96 55.95
C MET A 1 74.61 49.04 54.93
N ARG A 2 75.27 48.01 54.34
CA ARG A 2 74.67 47.18 53.24
C ARG A 2 73.73 46.05 53.66
N ARG A 3 73.65 45.64 54.93
CA ARG A 3 72.78 44.53 55.36
C ARG A 3 71.38 44.93 55.78
N LYS A 4 71.11 46.20 56.10
CA LYS A 4 69.77 46.66 56.53
C LYS A 4 68.83 46.86 55.34
N TRP A 5 69.34 47.38 54.19
CA TRP A 5 68.62 47.64 53.00
C TRP A 5 68.08 46.34 52.31
N LEU A 6 68.92 45.26 52.33
CA LEU A 6 68.51 43.96 51.81
C LEU A 6 67.35 43.36 52.57
N LYS A 7 67.30 43.60 53.94
CA LYS A 7 66.12 43.16 54.72
C LYS A 7 64.84 43.91 54.36
N TRP A 8 64.91 45.16 54.08
CA TRP A 8 63.75 45.95 53.66
C TRP A 8 63.29 45.59 52.29
N VAL A 9 64.13 45.34 51.32
CA VAL A 9 63.74 44.86 49.97
C VAL A 9 63.15 43.45 50.05
N VAL A 10 63.67 42.54 50.85
CA VAL A 10 63.10 41.24 51.09
C VAL A 10 61.72 41.34 51.75
N TRP A 11 61.51 42.23 52.71
CA TRP A 11 60.22 42.46 53.32
C TRP A 11 59.22 43.07 52.36
N ILE A 12 59.57 44.04 51.51
CA ILE A 12 58.69 44.63 50.47
C ILE A 12 58.38 43.59 49.43
N LEU A 13 59.25 42.69 49.05
CA LEU A 13 58.97 41.61 48.09
C LEU A 13 58.13 40.47 48.69
N LEU A 14 58.29 40.24 50.05
CA LEU A 14 57.59 39.20 50.77
C LEU A 14 56.17 39.66 51.21
N THR A 15 55.96 40.98 51.41
CA THR A 15 54.69 41.52 51.88
C THR A 15 53.50 41.19 51.00
N PRO A 16 53.53 41.35 49.59
CA PRO A 16 52.43 40.94 48.71
C PRO A 16 52.23 39.43 48.79
N ILE A 17 53.28 38.61 48.92
CA ILE A 17 53.20 37.16 49.04
C ILE A 17 52.54 36.77 50.38
N ILE A 18 52.88 37.39 51.44
CA ILE A 18 52.29 37.17 52.76
C ILE A 18 50.86 37.68 52.79
N LEU A 19 50.55 38.84 52.19
CA LEU A 19 49.24 39.39 52.12
C LEU A 19 48.32 38.43 51.27
N PHE A 20 48.89 37.92 50.20
CA PHE A 20 48.21 36.93 49.34
C PHE A 20 47.98 35.60 50.09
N ALA A 21 48.96 35.13 50.82
CA ALA A 21 48.81 33.95 51.65
C ALA A 21 47.73 34.13 52.75
N ILE A 22 47.75 35.31 53.43
CA ILE A 22 46.73 35.68 54.41
C ILE A 22 45.33 35.77 53.78
N LEU A 23 45.18 36.37 52.58
CA LEU A 23 43.93 36.45 51.84
C LEU A 23 43.42 35.06 51.47
N MET A 24 44.34 34.19 51.02
CA MET A 24 44.05 32.80 50.77
C MET A 24 43.57 32.03 52.02
N VAL A 25 44.28 32.20 53.17
CA VAL A 25 43.86 31.59 54.42
C VAL A 25 42.50 32.13 54.87
N LEU A 26 42.18 33.43 54.71
CA LEU A 26 40.91 34.00 55.03
C LEU A 26 39.72 33.40 54.19
N LEU A 27 40.00 33.06 52.95
CA LEU A 27 38.98 32.40 52.10
C LEU A 27 38.56 30.99 52.58
N TYR A 28 39.44 30.36 53.38
CA TYR A 28 39.12 29.01 53.93
C TYR A 28 38.41 29.07 55.29
N ILE A 29 38.19 30.24 55.88
CA ILE A 29 37.51 30.41 57.17
C ILE A 29 35.98 30.31 56.96
N PRO A 30 35.26 29.43 57.70
CA PRO A 30 33.83 29.20 57.48
C PRO A 30 32.91 30.43 57.47
N PRO A 31 33.11 31.45 58.31
CA PRO A 31 32.35 32.68 58.30
C PRO A 31 32.47 33.47 56.97
N VAL A 32 33.67 33.46 56.33
CA VAL A 32 33.91 34.12 55.05
C VAL A 32 33.24 33.37 53.92
N GLN A 33 33.30 32.07 53.96
CA GLN A 33 32.60 31.22 53.00
C GLN A 33 31.08 31.39 53.09
N ASN A 34 30.49 31.51 54.25
CA ASN A 34 29.10 31.82 54.45
C ASN A 34 28.68 33.24 53.92
N LEU A 35 29.57 34.21 54.05
CA LEU A 35 29.35 35.55 53.49
C LEU A 35 29.38 35.49 51.98
N ILE A 36 30.35 34.80 51.39
CA ILE A 36 30.43 34.55 49.92
C ILE A 36 29.17 33.86 49.43
N ARG A 37 28.72 32.80 50.13
CA ARG A 37 27.48 32.12 49.79
C ARG A 37 26.28 33.05 49.71
N LYS A 38 26.06 33.86 50.79
CA LYS A 38 24.91 34.82 50.87
C LYS A 38 24.97 35.84 49.75
N GLN A 39 26.15 36.38 49.47
CA GLN A 39 26.33 37.41 48.44
C GLN A 39 26.14 36.79 47.03
N ALA A 40 26.71 35.64 46.77
CA ALA A 40 26.60 34.93 45.49
C ALA A 40 25.13 34.53 45.19
N THR A 41 24.39 34.00 46.17
CA THR A 41 22.99 33.63 46.00
C THR A 41 22.14 34.88 45.77
N ALA A 42 22.37 35.97 46.50
CA ALA A 42 21.61 37.24 46.31
C ALA A 42 21.84 37.80 44.91
N ILE A 43 23.09 37.93 44.45
CA ILE A 43 23.44 38.38 43.11
C ILE A 43 22.83 37.50 42.02
N ALA A 44 22.90 36.17 42.18
CA ALA A 44 22.35 35.23 41.22
C ALA A 44 20.83 35.27 41.16
N SER A 45 20.13 35.43 42.31
CA SER A 45 18.69 35.59 42.38
C SER A 45 18.22 36.89 41.71
N GLU A 46 18.96 37.99 41.99
CA GLU A 46 18.66 39.25 41.36
C GLU A 46 18.89 39.29 39.85
N ALA A 47 19.98 38.70 39.40
CA ALA A 47 20.33 38.64 37.97
C ALA A 47 19.42 37.73 37.16
N THR A 48 18.85 36.66 37.75
CA THR A 48 18.00 35.68 37.04
C THR A 48 16.51 35.90 37.27
N GLY A 49 16.13 36.68 38.27
CA GLY A 49 14.75 36.79 38.71
C GLY A 49 14.16 35.55 39.35
N MET A 50 15.01 34.56 39.70
CA MET A 50 14.64 33.27 40.31
C MET A 50 15.03 33.26 41.80
N ASP A 51 14.32 32.42 42.55
CA ASP A 51 14.69 32.17 43.93
C ASP A 51 15.75 31.07 43.98
N ILE A 52 17.03 31.51 44.22
CA ILE A 52 18.17 30.61 44.25
C ILE A 52 18.63 30.46 45.71
N SER A 53 18.65 29.22 46.18
CA SER A 53 19.18 28.83 47.46
C SER A 53 20.36 27.90 47.32
N VAL A 54 21.35 28.06 48.17
CA VAL A 54 22.55 27.19 48.23
C VAL A 54 22.77 26.85 49.73
N GLU A 55 22.78 25.56 50.01
CA GLU A 55 22.95 25.10 51.38
C GLU A 55 24.36 25.40 51.89
N ARG A 56 25.40 25.08 51.07
CA ARG A 56 26.80 25.19 51.48
C ARG A 56 27.73 25.45 50.30
N ILE A 57 28.68 26.37 50.50
CA ILE A 57 29.84 26.59 49.62
C ILE A 57 31.09 26.43 50.44
N ASP A 58 31.92 25.45 50.10
CA ASP A 58 33.21 25.19 50.74
C ASP A 58 34.35 25.37 49.74
N LEU A 59 35.32 26.17 50.08
CA LEU A 59 36.57 26.21 49.36
C LEU A 59 37.61 25.41 50.13
N ARG A 60 38.27 24.43 49.49
CA ARG A 60 39.27 23.54 50.09
C ARG A 60 40.61 23.73 49.40
N PHE A 61 41.71 23.61 50.20
CA PHE A 61 43.05 23.74 49.66
C PHE A 61 43.41 22.63 48.65
N PRO A 62 44.09 22.85 47.52
CA PRO A 62 44.64 24.15 47.08
C PRO A 62 43.65 25.08 46.41
N LEU A 63 42.64 24.62 45.67
CA LEU A 63 41.57 25.37 45.02
C LEU A 63 40.48 24.41 44.58
N ASN A 64 39.86 23.75 45.52
CA ASN A 64 38.72 22.86 45.25
C ASN A 64 37.43 23.53 45.76
N LEU A 65 36.56 23.90 44.86
CA LEU A 65 35.25 24.50 45.13
C LEU A 65 34.21 23.40 45.25
N LEU A 66 33.58 23.27 46.40
CA LEU A 66 32.50 22.35 46.66
C LEU A 66 31.22 23.17 46.95
N VAL A 67 30.21 23.03 46.12
CA VAL A 67 28.89 23.61 46.29
C VAL A 67 27.90 22.46 46.56
N ARG A 68 27.05 22.61 47.57
CA ARG A 68 26.05 21.63 47.94
C ARG A 68 24.65 22.24 48.11
N GLY A 69 23.66 21.43 47.79
CA GLY A 69 22.26 21.76 48.00
C GLY A 69 21.83 23.05 47.28
N VAL A 70 22.09 23.11 45.95
CA VAL A 70 21.58 24.22 45.15
C VAL A 70 20.15 23.90 44.78
N GLN A 71 19.27 24.90 44.98
CA GLN A 71 17.91 24.81 44.54
C GLN A 71 17.50 26.11 43.83
N VAL A 72 16.90 26.00 42.68
CA VAL A 72 16.36 27.11 41.86
C VAL A 72 14.88 26.92 41.72
N ILE A 73 14.13 27.90 42.16
CA ILE A 73 12.66 27.88 42.13
C ILE A 73 12.19 29.08 41.32
N GLN A 74 11.25 28.87 40.46
CA GLN A 74 10.59 29.94 39.71
C GLN A 74 9.52 30.62 40.60
N PRO A 75 9.64 31.92 40.91
CA PRO A 75 8.61 32.60 41.69
C PRO A 75 7.29 32.64 40.90
N ILE A 76 6.18 32.50 41.58
CA ILE A 76 4.83 32.57 40.96
C ILE A 76 4.65 33.97 40.41
N GLN A 77 4.58 34.13 39.08
CA GLN A 77 4.22 35.37 38.46
C GLN A 77 2.71 35.64 38.63
N ALA A 78 2.33 36.67 39.40
CA ALA A 78 0.96 36.96 39.72
C ALA A 78 0.12 37.52 38.54
N ASP A 79 0.69 37.68 37.35
CA ASP A 79 0.11 38.41 36.22
C ASP A 79 -0.40 37.54 35.03
N LYS A 80 -0.44 36.25 35.12
CA LYS A 80 -1.19 35.48 34.11
C LYS A 80 -2.63 35.23 34.60
N GLN A 81 -3.49 36.23 34.49
CA GLN A 81 -4.94 36.01 34.52
C GLN A 81 -5.33 35.14 33.30
N ILE A 82 -5.50 33.88 33.56
CA ILE A 82 -6.21 33.01 32.61
C ILE A 82 -7.66 33.50 32.57
N SER A 83 -8.08 34.07 31.45
CA SER A 83 -9.46 34.40 31.16
C SER A 83 -10.26 33.09 31.14
N SER A 84 -10.75 32.68 32.29
CA SER A 84 -11.71 31.61 32.43
C SER A 84 -13.11 32.16 32.22
N ALA A 85 -13.88 31.50 31.36
CA ALA A 85 -15.30 31.71 31.22
C ALA A 85 -16.02 31.59 32.61
N PRO A 86 -17.08 32.39 32.90
CA PRO A 86 -17.70 32.41 34.19
C PRO A 86 -18.43 31.07 34.45
N GLY A 87 -17.93 30.28 35.40
CA GLY A 87 -18.62 29.07 35.86
C GLY A 87 -17.84 28.04 36.70
N ASP A 88 -16.51 28.03 36.70
CA ASP A 88 -15.76 27.01 37.48
C ASP A 88 -14.74 27.68 38.42
N SER A 89 -15.13 27.79 39.68
CA SER A 89 -14.26 28.21 40.76
C SER A 89 -13.54 27.01 41.40
N LEU A 90 -12.57 26.47 40.71
CA LEU A 90 -11.54 25.67 41.36
C LEU A 90 -10.23 26.45 41.30
N ALA A 91 -9.92 27.15 42.41
CA ALA A 91 -8.61 27.75 42.61
C ALA A 91 -7.54 26.66 42.61
N VAL A 92 -6.91 26.46 41.43
CA VAL A 92 -5.70 25.61 41.36
C VAL A 92 -4.63 26.34 42.15
N LYS A 93 -4.26 25.77 43.30
CA LYS A 93 -3.15 26.23 44.12
C LYS A 93 -1.87 25.97 43.35
N GLN A 94 -1.36 26.99 42.65
CA GLN A 94 -0.07 26.91 41.96
C GLN A 94 1.03 26.70 43.01
N THR A 95 1.66 25.54 43.00
CA THR A 95 2.86 25.31 43.76
C THR A 95 4.05 25.89 42.96
N PRO A 96 5.02 26.52 43.60
CA PRO A 96 6.19 27.03 42.91
C PRO A 96 6.98 25.88 42.27
N ASP A 97 7.28 26.01 40.98
CA ASP A 97 7.98 24.99 40.22
C ASP A 97 9.47 25.00 40.51
N THR A 98 9.99 23.85 40.95
CA THR A 98 11.43 23.67 41.11
C THR A 98 12.04 23.45 39.71
N LEU A 99 12.87 24.41 39.30
CA LEU A 99 13.53 24.36 37.97
C LEU A 99 14.80 23.52 38.01
N LEU A 100 15.56 23.62 39.11
CA LEU A 100 16.83 22.89 39.26
C LEU A 100 17.04 22.54 40.71
N THR A 101 17.45 21.31 40.95
CA THR A 101 18.12 20.93 42.19
C THR A 101 19.47 20.30 41.87
N LEU A 102 20.48 20.56 42.70
CA LEU A 102 21.80 20.03 42.58
C LEU A 102 22.28 19.58 43.98
N GLU A 103 22.58 18.31 44.12
CA GLU A 103 23.06 17.75 45.38
C GLU A 103 24.50 18.22 45.67
N SER A 104 25.40 18.04 44.72
CA SER A 104 26.79 18.52 44.90
C SER A 104 27.46 18.80 43.55
N LEU A 105 28.22 19.89 43.52
CA LEU A 105 29.17 20.27 42.47
C LEU A 105 30.57 20.42 43.12
N ASN A 106 31.50 19.66 42.59
CA ASN A 106 32.92 19.77 43.01
C ASN A 106 33.76 20.18 41.79
N VAL A 107 34.49 21.29 41.90
CA VAL A 107 35.36 21.81 40.84
C VAL A 107 36.76 21.98 41.37
N ARG A 108 37.70 21.30 40.77
CA ARG A 108 39.14 21.43 41.10
C ARG A 108 39.83 22.28 40.05
N VAL A 109 40.46 23.36 40.45
CA VAL A 109 41.17 24.29 39.58
C VAL A 109 42.65 24.29 39.90
N GLN A 110 43.51 24.40 38.92
CA GLN A 110 44.94 24.51 39.09
C GLN A 110 45.32 25.88 39.67
N ALA A 111 46.08 25.86 40.79
CA ALA A 111 46.47 27.07 41.47
C ALA A 111 47.58 27.88 40.74
N TRP A 112 48.47 27.19 40.01
CA TRP A 112 49.61 27.85 39.36
C TRP A 112 49.21 28.62 38.06
N PRO A 113 48.41 28.13 37.18
CA PRO A 113 47.85 28.89 36.07
C PRO A 113 47.01 30.08 36.51
N LEU A 114 46.24 29.92 37.60
CA LEU A 114 45.36 30.98 38.10
C LEU A 114 46.14 32.23 38.55
N ILE A 115 47.37 32.04 39.13
CA ILE A 115 48.24 33.13 39.47
C ILE A 115 48.70 33.95 38.24
N ARG A 116 48.73 33.32 37.09
CA ARG A 116 49.03 33.93 35.78
C ARG A 116 47.83 34.49 35.07
N GLY A 117 46.64 34.46 35.69
CA GLY A 117 45.37 34.89 35.10
C GLY A 117 44.77 33.90 34.12
N GLN A 118 45.16 32.62 34.18
CA GLN A 118 44.60 31.53 33.39
C GLN A 118 43.78 30.63 34.31
N VAL A 119 42.54 30.25 33.90
CA VAL A 119 41.70 29.31 34.65
C VAL A 119 41.81 27.96 33.96
N GLU A 120 42.53 27.03 34.62
CA GLU A 120 42.63 25.66 34.17
C GLU A 120 41.89 24.76 35.15
N VAL A 121 40.88 24.02 34.61
CA VAL A 121 40.04 23.12 35.41
C VAL A 121 40.57 21.70 35.25
N ASP A 122 40.95 21.07 36.39
CA ASP A 122 41.42 19.70 36.40
C ASP A 122 40.32 18.68 36.49
N GLU A 123 39.31 18.96 37.31
CA GLU A 123 38.28 18.00 37.61
C GLU A 123 36.94 18.72 37.89
N VAL A 124 35.86 18.20 37.33
CA VAL A 124 34.49 18.60 37.66
C VAL A 124 33.72 17.34 38.00
N THR A 125 33.11 17.32 39.18
CA THR A 125 32.15 16.26 39.55
C THR A 125 30.82 16.89 39.91
N VAL A 126 29.77 16.44 39.27
CA VAL A 126 28.37 16.85 39.53
C VAL A 126 27.60 15.62 39.94
N ASN A 127 26.90 15.69 41.05
CA ASN A 127 26.04 14.59 41.52
C ASN A 127 24.64 15.11 41.83
N GLY A 128 23.64 14.31 41.46
CA GLY A 128 22.26 14.50 41.84
C GLY A 128 21.66 15.80 41.29
N VAL A 129 21.58 15.95 39.96
CA VAL A 129 20.89 17.08 39.35
C VAL A 129 19.48 16.68 38.91
N PHE A 130 18.51 17.47 39.31
CA PHE A 130 17.18 17.49 38.71
C PHE A 130 17.04 18.79 37.94
N LEU A 131 16.61 18.71 36.70
CA LEU A 131 16.32 19.84 35.80
C LEU A 131 14.88 19.77 35.31
N ASN A 132 14.19 20.90 35.35
CA ASN A 132 12.90 21.08 34.72
C ASN A 132 12.87 22.46 34.07
N SER A 133 12.96 22.56 32.77
CA SER A 133 12.98 23.86 32.09
C SER A 133 11.63 24.58 32.13
N ALA A 134 10.56 23.91 32.51
CA ALA A 134 9.21 24.45 32.49
C ALA A 134 8.93 25.23 31.18
N ASP A 135 8.54 26.49 31.25
CA ASP A 135 8.27 27.36 30.11
C ASP A 135 9.42 28.36 29.83
N LEU A 136 10.64 28.11 30.32
CA LEU A 136 11.80 28.97 30.13
C LEU A 136 12.32 28.99 28.69
N ILE A 137 12.08 27.92 27.94
CA ILE A 137 12.49 27.77 26.55
C ILE A 137 11.21 27.65 25.74
N GLU A 138 10.96 28.60 24.87
CA GLU A 138 9.76 28.59 24.00
C GLU A 138 9.76 27.36 23.11
N GLY A 139 8.65 26.62 23.07
CA GLY A 139 8.48 25.42 22.26
C GLY A 139 9.22 24.18 22.73
N ILE A 140 10.10 24.25 23.72
CA ILE A 140 10.88 23.10 24.20
C ILE A 140 10.76 22.96 25.72
N ARG A 141 10.34 21.79 26.17
CA ARG A 141 10.33 21.43 27.57
C ARG A 141 11.34 20.31 27.83
N ILE A 142 12.30 20.56 28.72
CA ILE A 142 13.32 19.59 29.12
C ILE A 142 13.09 19.25 30.60
N ARG A 143 12.98 17.97 30.89
CA ARG A 143 12.93 17.45 32.26
C ARG A 143 13.90 16.30 32.41
N GLY A 144 14.72 16.30 33.44
CA GLY A 144 15.67 15.23 33.55
C GLY A 144 16.29 15.10 34.92
N VAL A 145 16.92 13.98 35.13
CA VAL A 145 17.75 13.66 36.29
C VAL A 145 19.12 13.24 35.79
N LEU A 146 20.16 13.83 36.35
CA LEU A 146 21.54 13.45 36.13
C LEU A 146 22.07 12.90 37.47
N GLY A 147 22.39 11.60 37.48
CA GLY A 147 22.96 10.96 38.69
C GLY A 147 24.34 11.43 38.93
N ARG A 148 25.25 11.20 37.98
CA ARG A 148 26.66 11.63 38.14
C ARG A 148 27.24 12.04 36.80
N PHE A 149 27.90 13.20 36.82
CA PHE A 149 28.80 13.66 35.74
C PHE A 149 30.20 13.86 36.33
N PHE A 150 31.21 13.32 35.66
CA PHE A 150 32.60 13.46 36.00
C PHE A 150 33.41 13.87 34.77
N LEU A 151 34.21 14.92 34.94
CA LEU A 151 35.14 15.43 33.92
C LEU A 151 36.52 15.53 34.55
N GLU A 152 37.51 14.95 33.92
CA GLU A 152 38.95 15.11 34.24
C GLU A 152 39.64 15.68 33.00
N SER A 153 40.32 16.80 33.16
CA SER A 153 41.02 17.45 32.06
C SER A 153 42.46 17.67 32.36
N HIS A 154 43.32 17.75 31.34
CA HIS A 154 44.73 18.07 31.45
C HIS A 154 44.99 19.56 31.19
N GLY A 155 43.96 20.29 30.82
CA GLY A 155 43.95 21.74 30.63
C GLY A 155 42.87 22.13 29.59
N ILE A 156 42.09 23.15 29.95
CA ILE A 156 41.15 23.82 29.08
C ILE A 156 41.62 25.26 28.95
N ASP A 157 42.21 25.60 27.78
CA ASP A 157 42.65 26.98 27.49
C ASP A 157 41.56 27.72 26.69
N LEU A 158 40.78 28.51 27.39
CA LEU A 158 39.69 29.31 26.81
C LEU A 158 40.16 30.36 25.81
N LYS A 159 41.44 30.82 25.88
CA LYS A 159 41.98 31.81 24.96
C LYS A 159 42.43 31.21 23.61
N LYS A 160 42.95 30.00 23.68
CA LYS A 160 43.42 29.26 22.51
C LYS A 160 42.34 28.41 21.89
N GLU A 161 41.19 28.31 22.57
CA GLU A 161 40.11 27.39 22.18
C GLU A 161 40.59 25.94 22.07
N ASP A 162 41.40 25.50 23.05
CA ASP A 162 42.01 24.16 23.09
C ASP A 162 41.65 23.44 24.37
N ALA A 163 41.22 22.18 24.28
CA ALA A 163 40.81 21.37 25.39
C ALA A 163 41.37 19.94 25.28
N VAL A 164 42.14 19.53 26.28
CA VAL A 164 42.58 18.14 26.44
C VAL A 164 41.86 17.53 27.63
N ILE A 165 40.98 16.62 27.34
CA ILE A 165 40.10 15.97 28.32
C ILE A 165 40.53 14.52 28.45
N ASN A 166 40.97 14.13 29.68
CA ASN A 166 41.40 12.77 29.93
C ASN A 166 40.21 11.80 30.03
N ARG A 167 39.14 12.24 30.74
CA ARG A 167 38.01 11.37 31.01
C ARG A 167 36.73 12.16 31.21
N VAL A 168 35.66 11.70 30.56
CA VAL A 168 34.29 12.13 30.81
C VAL A 168 33.48 10.89 31.19
N GLU A 169 32.75 10.95 32.29
CA GLU A 169 31.81 9.92 32.69
C GLU A 169 30.44 10.55 32.94
N LEU A 170 29.42 9.96 32.39
CA LEU A 170 28.03 10.28 32.65
C LEU A 170 27.30 9.00 33.05
N SER A 171 26.68 8.99 34.24
CA SER A 171 25.91 7.83 34.69
C SER A 171 24.55 8.19 35.28
N ASP A 172 23.65 7.24 35.20
CA ASP A 172 22.31 7.31 35.79
C ASP A 172 21.57 8.60 35.41
N THR A 173 21.56 8.89 34.11
CA THR A 173 20.99 10.11 33.54
C THR A 173 19.78 9.79 32.69
N HIS A 174 18.67 10.46 33.04
CA HIS A 174 17.40 10.27 32.32
C HIS A 174 16.84 11.63 31.87
N MET A 175 16.61 11.81 30.60
CA MET A 175 16.11 13.07 30.02
C MET A 175 14.85 12.83 29.22
N LEU A 176 13.83 13.66 29.46
CA LEU A 176 12.65 13.83 28.65
C LEU A 176 12.72 15.20 27.96
N VAL A 177 12.63 15.18 26.66
CA VAL A 177 12.60 16.41 25.82
C VAL A 177 11.30 16.41 25.03
N VAL A 178 10.46 17.42 25.24
CA VAL A 178 9.21 17.62 24.51
C VAL A 178 9.37 18.86 23.63
N MET A 179 9.24 18.70 22.33
CA MET A 179 9.33 19.79 21.35
C MET A 179 7.94 20.04 20.77
N ASN A 180 7.34 21.18 21.16
CA ASN A 180 5.99 21.59 20.73
C ASN A 180 6.00 22.58 19.59
N ASP A 181 7.17 23.04 19.12
CA ASP A 181 7.32 23.97 18.02
C ASP A 181 8.27 23.39 16.98
N THR A 182 7.81 23.33 15.73
CA THR A 182 8.58 22.92 14.57
C THR A 182 9.01 24.10 13.72
N THR A 183 8.79 25.33 14.17
CA THR A 183 9.30 26.49 13.46
C THR A 183 10.82 26.39 13.43
N THR A 184 11.37 26.09 12.28
CA THR A 184 12.78 26.23 12.00
C THR A 184 13.11 27.70 12.24
N ALA A 185 13.74 28.01 13.39
CA ALA A 185 14.35 29.30 13.59
C ALA A 185 15.23 29.56 12.36
N GLU A 186 15.04 30.72 11.71
CA GLU A 186 15.97 31.14 10.68
C GLU A 186 17.38 30.99 11.25
N PRO A 187 18.30 30.32 10.57
CA PRO A 187 19.64 30.15 11.07
C PRO A 187 20.20 31.51 11.39
N ASP A 188 20.50 31.76 12.66
CA ASP A 188 21.16 32.97 13.10
C ASP A 188 22.47 33.10 12.32
N THR A 189 22.51 34.00 11.34
CA THR A 189 23.64 34.22 10.45
C THR A 189 24.86 34.85 11.15
N ALA A 190 24.76 35.06 12.46
CA ALA A 190 25.83 35.56 13.30
C ALA A 190 26.54 34.44 14.09
N THR A 191 26.76 33.26 13.50
CA THR A 191 27.61 32.26 14.12
C THR A 191 29.07 32.69 14.05
N THR A 192 29.62 33.18 15.16
CA THR A 192 31.08 33.25 15.36
C THR A 192 31.63 31.83 15.16
N ALA A 193 32.48 31.64 14.17
CA ALA A 193 33.09 30.33 13.92
C ALA A 193 33.79 29.82 15.18
N LEU A 194 33.31 28.72 15.71
CA LEU A 194 33.96 28.06 16.86
C LEU A 194 35.19 27.30 16.33
N ASN A 195 36.38 27.70 16.76
CA ASN A 195 37.66 27.10 16.32
C ASN A 195 38.24 26.13 17.33
N TRP A 196 37.44 25.61 18.25
CA TRP A 196 37.85 24.70 19.28
C TRP A 196 38.52 23.44 18.76
N LYS A 197 39.64 23.09 19.38
CA LYS A 197 40.32 21.81 19.25
C LYS A 197 40.12 21.03 20.54
N VAL A 198 39.47 19.88 20.43
CA VAL A 198 39.14 19.03 21.57
C VAL A 198 39.78 17.65 21.36
N ALA A 199 40.65 17.26 22.29
CA ALA A 199 41.14 15.90 22.41
C ALA A 199 40.50 15.25 23.64
N LEU A 200 39.83 14.12 23.44
CA LEU A 200 39.17 13.37 24.51
C LEU A 200 39.71 11.96 24.55
N HIS A 201 40.39 11.58 25.59
CA HIS A 201 40.99 10.25 25.71
C HIS A 201 39.93 9.19 26.02
N LYS A 202 39.00 9.49 26.92
CA LYS A 202 37.97 8.53 27.29
C LYS A 202 36.65 9.19 27.62
N LEU A 203 35.57 8.70 26.94
CA LEU A 203 34.17 8.98 27.31
C LEU A 203 33.51 7.69 27.74
N ALA A 204 32.84 7.68 28.89
CA ALA A 204 32.03 6.57 29.34
C ALA A 204 30.61 7.04 29.72
N LEU A 205 29.62 6.48 29.08
CA LEU A 205 28.20 6.70 29.39
C LEU A 205 27.63 5.39 29.97
N LYS A 206 26.98 5.47 31.13
CA LYS A 206 26.37 4.31 31.79
C LYS A 206 24.94 4.62 32.21
N ASN A 207 24.01 3.78 31.80
CA ASN A 207 22.58 3.92 32.14
C ASN A 207 22.05 5.34 31.82
N VAL A 208 22.20 5.74 30.56
CA VAL A 208 21.73 7.04 30.05
C VAL A 208 20.48 6.82 29.18
N SER A 209 19.42 7.55 29.47
CA SER A 209 18.20 7.48 28.63
C SER A 209 17.75 8.87 28.21
N VAL A 210 17.27 8.93 26.98
CA VAL A 210 16.65 10.12 26.37
C VAL A 210 15.32 9.71 25.76
N ASP A 211 14.26 10.42 26.12
CA ASP A 211 12.92 10.31 25.52
C ASP A 211 12.60 11.65 24.83
N LEU A 212 12.68 11.65 23.51
CA LEU A 212 12.36 12.80 22.68
C LEU A 212 10.93 12.62 22.15
N GLN A 213 10.08 13.59 22.43
CA GLN A 213 8.69 13.62 22.01
C GLN A 213 8.43 14.87 21.16
N MET A 214 7.88 14.67 19.97
CA MET A 214 7.49 15.72 19.03
C MET A 214 6.00 15.57 18.73
N PRO A 215 5.10 16.12 19.58
CA PRO A 215 3.67 15.90 19.46
C PRO A 215 3.07 16.38 18.15
N LEU A 216 3.56 17.51 17.61
CA LEU A 216 3.08 18.08 16.35
C LEU A 216 3.39 17.18 15.15
N ASP A 217 4.53 16.51 15.18
CA ASP A 217 4.94 15.55 14.15
C ASP A 217 4.42 14.13 14.43
N SER A 218 3.70 13.94 15.54
CA SER A 218 3.24 12.63 16.01
C SER A 218 4.40 11.61 16.07
N MET A 219 5.56 12.04 16.59
CA MET A 219 6.79 11.26 16.67
C MET A 219 7.32 11.16 18.10
N ARG A 220 7.81 9.98 18.46
CA ARG A 220 8.55 9.72 19.69
C ARG A 220 9.78 8.88 19.41
N LEU A 221 10.91 9.27 20.01
CA LEU A 221 12.15 8.52 19.98
C LEU A 221 12.67 8.34 21.41
N ALA A 222 12.60 7.14 21.93
CA ALA A 222 13.11 6.80 23.26
C ALA A 222 14.34 5.90 23.13
N ALA A 223 15.48 6.37 23.58
CA ALA A 223 16.75 5.62 23.60
C ALA A 223 17.22 5.41 25.03
N ARG A 224 17.62 4.19 25.35
CA ARG A 224 18.29 3.85 26.61
C ARG A 224 19.62 3.19 26.30
N LEU A 225 20.70 3.86 26.64
CA LEU A 225 22.06 3.42 26.50
C LEU A 225 22.47 2.69 27.78
N GLY A 226 22.82 1.41 27.69
CA GLY A 226 23.36 0.67 28.83
C GLY A 226 24.79 1.13 29.13
N ASP A 227 25.67 0.79 28.22
CA ASP A 227 27.08 1.20 28.28
C ASP A 227 27.52 1.73 26.91
N ALA A 228 28.11 2.93 26.87
CA ALA A 228 28.79 3.48 25.70
C ALA A 228 30.18 4.00 26.08
N GLU A 229 31.19 3.65 25.29
CA GLU A 229 32.57 4.02 25.49
C GLU A 229 33.18 4.55 24.20
N VAL A 230 33.89 5.67 24.29
CA VAL A 230 34.68 6.25 23.22
C VAL A 230 36.12 6.40 23.70
N ASP A 231 37.06 5.90 22.91
CA ASP A 231 38.47 6.02 23.17
C ASP A 231 39.15 6.89 22.12
N ASP A 232 40.00 7.81 22.58
CA ASP A 232 40.86 8.69 21.80
C ASP A 232 40.12 9.41 20.67
N ALA A 233 39.16 10.27 21.05
CA ALA A 233 38.45 11.12 20.14
C ALA A 233 39.13 12.48 19.96
N VAL A 234 39.10 13.01 18.77
CA VAL A 234 39.63 14.33 18.41
C VAL A 234 38.57 15.08 17.58
N ALA A 235 38.40 16.35 17.87
CA ALA A 235 37.56 17.24 17.13
C ALA A 235 38.25 18.59 16.93
N ASP A 236 38.50 18.97 15.68
CA ASP A 236 38.95 20.31 15.28
C ASP A 236 37.77 20.98 14.57
N LEU A 237 37.03 21.83 15.30
CA LEU A 237 35.79 22.45 14.78
C LEU A 237 36.10 23.43 13.65
N GLY A 238 37.20 24.18 13.77
CA GLY A 238 37.68 25.11 12.73
C GLY A 238 38.13 24.38 11.46
N GLY A 239 38.86 23.29 11.60
CA GLY A 239 39.33 22.44 10.50
C GLY A 239 38.31 21.42 10.03
N GLN A 240 37.14 21.31 10.64
CA GLN A 240 36.10 20.31 10.36
C GLN A 240 36.66 18.87 10.36
N MET A 241 37.59 18.59 11.26
CA MET A 241 38.20 17.27 11.40
C MET A 241 37.68 16.58 12.65
N TYR A 242 37.14 15.37 12.48
CA TYR A 242 36.59 14.56 13.55
C TYR A 242 37.19 13.16 13.46
N GLY A 243 37.63 12.63 14.56
CA GLY A 243 38.16 11.29 14.58
C GLY A 243 37.97 10.62 15.94
N LEU A 244 37.96 9.29 15.95
CA LEU A 244 38.04 8.48 17.15
C LEU A 244 38.70 7.15 16.82
N LYS A 245 39.38 6.60 17.81
CA LYS A 245 40.06 5.32 17.66
C LYS A 245 39.08 4.16 17.82
N LYS A 246 38.19 4.27 18.81
CA LYS A 246 37.27 3.20 19.15
C LYS A 246 35.98 3.77 19.72
N PHE A 247 34.84 3.21 19.24
CA PHE A 247 33.53 3.41 19.84
C PHE A 247 32.89 2.05 20.12
N GLU A 248 32.40 1.86 21.31
CA GLU A 248 31.65 0.68 21.73
C GLU A 248 30.34 1.09 22.38
N LEU A 249 29.26 0.42 21.98
CA LEU A 249 27.94 0.58 22.55
C LEU A 249 27.38 -0.82 22.84
N SER A 250 26.81 -1.01 24.03
CA SER A 250 26.18 -2.26 24.39
C SER A 250 24.93 -2.08 25.25
N SER A 251 24.12 -3.13 25.35
CA SER A 251 22.93 -3.15 26.20
C SER A 251 21.99 -1.98 25.96
N THR A 252 21.88 -1.58 24.69
CA THR A 252 21.12 -0.39 24.28
C THR A 252 19.77 -0.79 23.69
N THR A 253 18.74 0.01 24.00
CA THR A 253 17.40 -0.11 23.43
C THR A 253 16.98 1.19 22.79
N VAL A 254 16.29 1.12 21.64
CA VAL A 254 15.75 2.28 20.94
C VAL A 254 14.32 1.97 20.52
N ASN A 255 13.37 2.81 20.91
CA ASN A 255 11.99 2.76 20.47
C ASN A 255 11.69 3.99 19.62
N TYR A 256 11.18 3.78 18.44
CA TYR A 256 10.71 4.82 17.51
C TYR A 256 9.26 4.55 17.18
N ASP A 257 8.40 5.53 17.48
CA ASP A 257 6.98 5.46 17.23
C ASP A 257 6.53 6.71 16.48
N THR A 258 5.66 6.51 15.49
CA THR A 258 5.04 7.60 14.72
C THR A 258 3.58 7.28 14.42
N GLY A 259 2.73 8.32 14.28
CA GLY A 259 1.33 8.18 13.91
C GLY A 259 0.36 8.92 14.84
N SER A 260 -0.84 9.19 14.34
CA SER A 260 -1.85 10.01 15.02
C SER A 260 -2.36 9.46 16.37
N GLN A 261 -2.27 8.16 16.59
CA GLN A 261 -2.66 7.53 17.87
C GLN A 261 -1.67 7.86 19.01
N LEU A 262 -0.44 8.23 18.66
CA LEU A 262 0.60 8.59 19.60
C LEU A 262 0.29 9.89 20.36
N LEU A 263 -0.39 10.84 19.72
CA LEU A 263 -0.76 12.13 20.32
C LEU A 263 -1.53 11.99 21.63
N SER A 264 -2.51 11.08 21.71
CA SER A 264 -3.29 10.86 22.91
C SER A 264 -2.46 10.24 24.06
N ALA A 265 -1.54 9.35 23.70
CA ALA A 265 -0.64 8.71 24.67
C ALA A 265 0.41 9.70 25.19
N ILE A 266 0.99 10.53 24.34
CA ILE A 266 1.96 11.57 24.72
C ILE A 266 1.31 12.60 25.66
N ASN A 267 0.12 13.09 25.34
CA ASN A 267 -0.59 14.06 26.17
C ASN A 267 -0.89 13.49 27.57
N SER A 268 -1.28 12.23 27.69
CA SER A 268 -1.50 11.59 28.99
C SER A 268 -0.22 11.45 29.82
N LEU A 269 0.94 11.24 29.20
CA LEU A 269 2.23 11.17 29.88
C LEU A 269 2.71 12.54 30.37
N ILE A 270 2.46 13.59 29.60
CA ILE A 270 2.77 14.96 29.97
C ILE A 270 1.97 15.38 31.22
N ASP A 271 0.67 15.08 31.23
CA ASP A 271 -0.24 15.45 32.32
C ASP A 271 0.08 14.72 33.63
N THR A 272 0.51 13.47 33.57
CA THR A 272 0.85 12.68 34.77
C THR A 272 2.26 12.94 35.32
N GLY A 273 3.12 13.62 34.57
CA GLY A 273 4.48 13.95 34.99
C GLY A 273 5.37 12.74 35.28
N SER A 274 5.02 11.58 34.77
CA SER A 274 5.74 10.32 35.00
C SER A 274 7.03 10.28 34.17
N LEU A 275 8.18 10.14 34.85
CA LEU A 275 9.48 9.87 34.21
C LEU A 275 9.66 8.37 33.90
N ALA A 276 8.69 7.53 34.24
CA ALA A 276 8.76 6.12 33.93
C ALA A 276 8.53 5.93 32.43
N ALA A 277 9.56 5.49 31.72
CA ALA A 277 9.44 5.03 30.34
C ALA A 277 8.48 3.84 30.30
N THR A 278 7.24 4.07 29.91
CA THR A 278 6.30 2.98 29.64
C THR A 278 6.71 2.32 28.33
N ASP A 279 7.13 1.07 28.39
CA ASP A 279 7.54 0.25 27.23
C ASP A 279 6.39 -0.02 26.23
N SER A 280 5.19 0.51 26.47
CA SER A 280 4.02 0.27 25.60
C SER A 280 3.22 1.54 25.37
N THR A 281 3.16 1.97 24.14
CA THR A 281 2.24 3.02 23.66
C THR A 281 0.77 2.56 23.57
N GLY A 282 0.46 1.31 23.97
CA GLY A 282 -0.89 0.73 23.82
C GLY A 282 -1.28 0.39 22.36
N VAL A 283 -0.41 0.64 21.41
CA VAL A 283 -0.63 0.30 20.00
C VAL A 283 -0.45 -1.19 19.79
N LYS A 284 -1.48 -1.86 19.25
CA LYS A 284 -1.39 -3.29 18.92
C LYS A 284 -0.37 -3.46 17.78
N PRO A 285 0.66 -4.30 17.94
CA PRO A 285 1.67 -4.47 16.91
C PRO A 285 1.05 -5.06 15.64
N ALA A 286 1.43 -4.51 14.49
CA ALA A 286 1.12 -5.10 13.19
C ALA A 286 1.84 -6.45 13.02
N PRO A 287 1.29 -7.39 12.27
CA PRO A 287 2.01 -8.62 11.94
C PRO A 287 3.19 -8.31 11.01
N GLY A 288 4.42 -8.68 11.43
CA GLY A 288 5.64 -8.43 10.68
C GLY A 288 6.35 -7.13 11.07
N PHE A 289 7.27 -6.67 10.21
CA PHE A 289 8.04 -5.45 10.44
C PHE A 289 7.18 -4.21 10.19
N ASP A 290 7.08 -3.36 11.21
CA ASP A 290 6.33 -2.11 11.18
C ASP A 290 7.29 -0.92 11.27
N ALA A 291 7.50 -0.23 10.15
CA ALA A 291 8.39 0.93 10.07
C ALA A 291 7.89 2.14 10.88
N SER A 292 6.62 2.17 11.27
CA SER A 292 6.03 3.24 12.09
C SER A 292 6.23 3.01 13.58
N HIS A 293 6.54 1.76 13.98
CA HIS A 293 6.68 1.36 15.38
C HIS A 293 7.87 0.42 15.54
N ILE A 294 9.08 0.96 15.51
CA ILE A 294 10.33 0.20 15.59
C ILE A 294 10.76 0.09 17.06
N ALA A 295 11.01 -1.12 17.54
CA ALA A 295 11.54 -1.36 18.87
C ALA A 295 12.79 -2.24 18.81
N LEU A 296 13.97 -1.61 18.90
CA LEU A 296 15.26 -2.25 18.86
C LEU A 296 15.74 -2.57 20.28
N ARG A 297 16.26 -3.78 20.48
CA ARG A 297 16.78 -4.26 21.77
C ARG A 297 18.15 -4.88 21.57
N ASP A 298 18.91 -4.95 22.64
CA ASP A 298 20.24 -5.57 22.69
C ASP A 298 21.20 -5.02 21.62
N ILE A 299 21.06 -3.73 21.32
CA ILE A 299 21.91 -3.09 20.33
C ILE A 299 23.36 -3.10 20.84
N ARG A 300 24.25 -3.61 19.98
CA ARG A 300 25.70 -3.53 20.15
C ARG A 300 26.29 -2.88 18.92
N ILE A 301 27.20 -1.96 19.13
CA ILE A 301 27.94 -1.27 18.08
C ILE A 301 29.42 -1.25 18.47
N GLY A 302 30.29 -1.72 17.61
CA GLY A 302 31.73 -1.60 17.71
C GLY A 302 32.25 -0.98 16.43
N VAL A 303 32.82 0.23 16.52
CA VAL A 303 33.42 0.93 15.39
C VAL A 303 34.82 1.36 15.72
N ASP A 304 35.76 1.11 14.83
CA ASP A 304 37.17 1.43 15.02
C ASP A 304 37.62 2.44 13.94
N SER A 305 38.65 3.23 14.32
CA SER A 305 39.37 4.09 13.38
C SER A 305 38.48 5.02 12.54
N VAL A 306 37.55 5.69 13.19
CA VAL A 306 36.73 6.70 12.52
C VAL A 306 37.57 7.95 12.28
N LEU A 307 37.54 8.41 11.04
CA LEU A 307 38.11 9.69 10.63
C LEU A 307 37.18 10.35 9.63
N TYR A 308 36.89 11.60 9.86
CA TYR A 308 36.20 12.48 8.92
C TYR A 308 36.94 13.80 8.82
N HIS A 309 37.45 14.11 7.64
CA HIS A 309 38.07 15.39 7.33
C HIS A 309 37.83 15.74 5.87
N GLY A 310 36.79 16.51 5.61
CA GLY A 310 36.35 16.84 4.25
C GLY A 310 36.00 15.58 3.45
N ARG A 311 36.75 15.28 2.41
CA ARG A 311 36.55 14.08 1.56
C ARG A 311 37.24 12.83 2.12
N ASN A 312 38.10 12.98 3.12
CA ASN A 312 38.76 11.84 3.75
C ASN A 312 37.86 11.25 4.82
N ILE A 313 37.41 10.03 4.60
CA ILE A 313 36.52 9.29 5.49
C ILE A 313 37.15 7.90 5.72
N ASN A 314 37.19 7.47 6.94
CA ASN A 314 37.52 6.09 7.27
C ASN A 314 36.64 5.66 8.44
N ALA A 315 36.02 4.51 8.35
CA ALA A 315 35.28 3.89 9.45
C ALA A 315 35.29 2.37 9.27
N VAL A 316 35.62 1.66 10.34
CA VAL A 316 35.61 0.21 10.39
C VAL A 316 34.51 -0.24 11.34
N ILE A 317 33.47 -0.82 10.82
CA ILE A 317 32.39 -1.44 11.59
C ILE A 317 32.89 -2.84 11.96
N ARG A 318 33.30 -3.00 13.21
CA ARG A 318 33.78 -4.28 13.76
C ARG A 318 32.61 -5.18 14.14
N GLU A 319 31.55 -4.58 14.70
CA GLU A 319 30.35 -5.26 15.15
C GLU A 319 29.18 -4.30 15.13
N PHE A 320 28.06 -4.77 14.59
CA PHE A 320 26.74 -4.20 14.83
C PHE A 320 25.77 -5.37 14.94
N SER A 321 25.04 -5.42 16.03
CA SER A 321 23.98 -6.40 16.25
C SER A 321 22.77 -5.77 16.93
N MET A 322 21.57 -6.29 16.64
CA MET A 322 20.33 -5.81 17.25
C MET A 322 19.21 -6.83 17.09
N ASN A 323 18.21 -6.74 17.95
CA ASN A 323 16.96 -7.47 17.85
C ASN A 323 15.81 -6.46 17.74
N GLU A 324 14.91 -6.67 16.77
CA GLU A 324 13.70 -5.87 16.60
C GLU A 324 12.48 -6.67 17.05
N ARG A 325 11.44 -5.99 17.54
CA ARG A 325 10.22 -6.58 18.12
C ARG A 325 9.49 -7.55 17.19
N SER A 326 9.49 -7.31 15.88
CA SER A 326 8.85 -8.18 14.87
C SER A 326 9.53 -9.55 14.73
N GLY A 327 10.72 -9.72 15.32
CA GLY A 327 11.57 -10.90 15.15
C GLY A 327 12.74 -10.68 14.17
N LEU A 328 12.86 -9.49 13.56
CA LEU A 328 14.06 -9.15 12.80
C LEU A 328 15.27 -9.08 13.74
N SER A 329 16.26 -9.89 13.48
CA SER A 329 17.49 -9.93 14.26
C SER A 329 18.68 -9.78 13.33
N VAL A 330 19.50 -8.77 13.58
CA VAL A 330 20.83 -8.64 12.96
C VAL A 330 21.84 -9.27 13.92
N THR A 331 22.37 -10.41 13.53
CA THR A 331 23.38 -11.12 14.33
C THR A 331 24.72 -10.42 14.24
N SER A 332 25.07 -9.91 13.05
CA SER A 332 26.31 -9.20 12.80
C SER A 332 26.22 -8.36 11.54
N LEU A 333 26.65 -7.11 11.62
CA LEU A 333 27.02 -6.30 10.47
C LEU A 333 28.48 -5.86 10.65
N THR A 334 29.33 -6.19 9.69
CA THR A 334 30.75 -5.86 9.70
C THR A 334 31.15 -5.27 8.36
N GLY A 335 32.12 -4.36 8.39
CA GLY A 335 32.62 -3.80 7.14
C GLY A 335 33.48 -2.57 7.31
N ARG A 336 33.88 -2.01 6.18
CA ARG A 336 34.68 -0.80 6.14
C ARG A 336 34.16 0.17 5.11
N VAL A 337 34.10 1.44 5.47
CA VAL A 337 33.89 2.56 4.57
C VAL A 337 35.18 3.39 4.55
N TYR A 338 35.67 3.63 3.36
CA TYR A 338 36.87 4.42 3.15
C TYR A 338 36.64 5.43 2.04
N ALA A 339 37.06 6.65 2.23
CA ALA A 339 37.09 7.64 1.16
C ALA A 339 38.36 8.50 1.28
N ASP A 340 38.92 8.89 0.15
CA ASP A 340 39.96 9.87 0.04
C ASP A 340 39.51 11.07 -0.81
N SER A 341 40.40 11.93 -1.22
CA SER A 341 40.09 13.10 -2.04
C SER A 341 39.45 12.76 -3.38
N THR A 342 39.50 11.51 -3.83
CA THR A 342 39.15 11.06 -5.19
C THR A 342 38.05 10.00 -5.18
N VAL A 343 38.16 9.01 -4.31
CA VAL A 343 37.35 7.80 -4.34
C VAL A 343 36.64 7.52 -3.02
N ILE A 344 35.45 6.93 -3.12
CA ILE A 344 34.67 6.36 -2.00
C ILE A 344 34.61 4.85 -2.20
N GLN A 345 34.99 4.09 -1.22
CA GLN A 345 35.02 2.62 -1.28
C GLN A 345 34.30 1.99 -0.09
N VAL A 346 33.54 0.96 -0.37
CA VAL A 346 33.02 -0.01 0.57
C VAL A 346 33.57 -1.37 0.14
N PRO A 347 34.80 -1.74 0.60
CA PRO A 347 35.47 -2.96 0.14
C PRO A 347 34.70 -4.23 0.48
N SER A 348 34.00 -4.22 1.62
CA SER A 348 33.14 -5.29 2.08
C SER A 348 32.21 -4.76 3.16
N LEU A 349 30.91 -5.01 3.01
CA LEU A 349 29.91 -4.82 4.06
C LEU A 349 29.10 -6.09 4.14
N LYS A 350 29.23 -6.83 5.25
CA LYS A 350 28.57 -8.11 5.48
C LYS A 350 27.52 -7.99 6.55
N LEU A 351 26.29 -8.40 6.21
CA LEU A 351 25.15 -8.46 7.11
C LEU A 351 24.77 -9.92 7.31
N LEU A 352 24.66 -10.34 8.55
CA LEU A 352 24.19 -11.66 8.96
C LEU A 352 22.94 -11.52 9.82
N THR A 353 21.94 -12.31 9.52
CA THR A 353 20.78 -12.60 10.37
C THR A 353 20.83 -14.09 10.74
N PRO A 354 19.97 -14.62 11.63
CA PRO A 354 19.90 -16.05 11.88
C PRO A 354 19.56 -16.87 10.63
N HIS A 355 18.91 -16.25 9.62
CA HIS A 355 18.38 -16.94 8.43
C HIS A 355 18.92 -16.41 7.12
N SER A 356 19.63 -15.27 7.13
CA SER A 356 20.12 -14.62 5.91
C SER A 356 21.55 -14.13 6.02
N GLU A 357 22.20 -14.05 4.87
CA GLU A 357 23.53 -13.50 4.69
C GLU A 357 23.54 -12.56 3.48
N MET A 358 24.09 -11.37 3.63
CA MET A 358 24.23 -10.37 2.58
C MET A 358 25.64 -9.82 2.56
N ASP A 359 26.19 -9.66 1.36
CA ASP A 359 27.50 -9.06 1.11
C ASP A 359 27.35 -7.96 0.07
N PHE A 360 27.84 -6.78 0.38
CA PHE A 360 27.83 -5.61 -0.47
C PHE A 360 29.23 -5.04 -0.62
N THR A 361 29.62 -4.76 -1.87
CA THR A 361 30.85 -4.05 -2.21
C THR A 361 30.55 -2.89 -3.15
N ALA A 362 31.15 -1.75 -2.95
CA ALA A 362 30.97 -0.59 -3.82
C ALA A 362 32.24 0.24 -3.92
N GLN A 363 32.45 0.83 -5.06
CA GLN A 363 33.46 1.86 -5.30
C GLN A 363 32.86 2.93 -6.21
N THR A 364 33.00 4.19 -5.79
CA THR A 364 32.59 5.33 -6.61
C THR A 364 33.59 6.48 -6.46
N TYR A 365 33.53 7.46 -7.34
CA TYR A 365 34.33 8.66 -7.30
C TYR A 365 33.52 9.84 -6.79
N TRP A 366 34.12 10.77 -6.08
CA TRP A 366 33.45 12.01 -5.63
C TRP A 366 32.86 12.80 -6.81
N GLU A 367 33.48 12.72 -7.97
CA GLU A 367 33.01 13.31 -9.21
C GLU A 367 31.58 12.83 -9.56
N LEU A 368 31.26 11.55 -9.31
CA LEU A 368 29.91 11.02 -9.53
C LEU A 368 28.89 11.60 -8.53
N VAL A 369 29.31 11.82 -7.28
CA VAL A 369 28.45 12.39 -6.24
C VAL A 369 28.09 13.84 -6.56
N GLU A 370 29.07 14.60 -7.07
CA GLU A 370 28.92 16.01 -7.45
C GLU A 370 28.19 16.17 -8.80
N ILE A 371 28.58 15.33 -9.79
CA ILE A 371 28.05 15.33 -11.14
C ILE A 371 27.66 13.90 -11.50
N PRO A 372 26.38 13.50 -11.30
CA PRO A 372 25.91 12.12 -11.48
C PRO A 372 26.17 11.52 -12.87
N THR A 373 26.40 12.36 -13.88
CA THR A 373 26.70 11.94 -15.26
C THR A 373 28.20 11.78 -15.54
N SER A 374 29.07 12.08 -14.55
CA SER A 374 30.52 11.97 -14.62
C SER A 374 31.02 10.94 -13.58
N GLY A 375 32.31 10.65 -13.60
CA GLY A 375 32.90 9.65 -12.72
C GLY A 375 32.49 8.22 -13.06
N ARG A 376 32.67 7.31 -12.09
CA ARG A 376 32.37 5.89 -12.25
C ARG A 376 31.87 5.30 -10.93
N LEU A 377 30.86 4.43 -11.01
CA LEU A 377 30.38 3.56 -9.96
C LEU A 377 30.65 2.10 -10.34
N SER A 378 31.07 1.29 -9.40
CA SER A 378 31.04 -0.17 -9.48
C SER A 378 30.46 -0.68 -8.17
N ALA A 379 29.39 -1.45 -8.24
CA ALA A 379 28.74 -2.04 -7.06
C ALA A 379 28.35 -3.50 -7.31
N ARG A 380 28.51 -4.32 -6.28
CA ARG A 380 28.07 -5.73 -6.28
C ARG A 380 27.31 -6.03 -5.01
N PHE A 381 26.25 -6.78 -5.18
CA PHE A 381 25.37 -7.23 -4.12
C PHE A 381 25.13 -8.73 -4.24
N ASN A 382 25.43 -9.47 -3.16
CA ASN A 382 25.13 -10.87 -3.04
C ASN A 382 24.30 -11.07 -1.78
N ALA A 383 23.20 -11.81 -1.88
CA ALA A 383 22.37 -12.10 -0.74
C ALA A 383 21.83 -13.52 -0.80
N ARG A 384 21.68 -14.13 0.37
CA ARG A 384 20.99 -15.39 0.59
C ARG A 384 20.00 -15.15 1.71
N ILE A 385 18.70 -15.07 1.37
CA ILE A 385 17.64 -14.60 2.27
C ILE A 385 16.74 -15.77 2.63
N GLY A 386 16.66 -16.10 3.91
CA GLY A 386 15.80 -17.16 4.43
C GLY A 386 14.32 -16.81 4.42
N LYS A 387 13.43 -17.81 4.34
CA LYS A 387 11.97 -17.63 4.39
C LYS A 387 11.53 -16.77 5.58
N GLN A 388 12.09 -16.99 6.74
CA GLN A 388 11.71 -16.28 7.96
C GLN A 388 11.90 -14.79 7.82
N ASP A 389 13.05 -14.36 7.28
CA ASP A 389 13.33 -12.93 7.08
C ASP A 389 12.45 -12.33 5.97
N VAL A 390 12.16 -13.09 4.91
CA VAL A 390 11.19 -12.66 3.88
C VAL A 390 9.80 -12.43 4.49
N MET A 391 9.35 -13.33 5.37
CA MET A 391 8.02 -13.25 5.98
C MET A 391 7.86 -12.07 6.93
N LEU A 392 8.95 -11.56 7.51
CA LEU A 392 8.91 -10.35 8.32
C LEU A 392 8.43 -9.13 7.51
N PHE A 393 8.85 -9.04 6.26
CA PHE A 393 8.46 -7.95 5.36
C PHE A 393 7.19 -8.26 4.56
N ALA A 394 6.66 -9.47 4.69
CA ALA A 394 5.43 -9.94 4.05
C ALA A 394 4.22 -9.91 5.01
N GLY A 395 4.25 -9.07 6.04
CA GLY A 395 3.23 -9.01 7.09
C GLY A 395 1.80 -8.85 6.55
N ASP A 396 1.61 -7.96 5.58
CA ASP A 396 0.32 -7.64 4.97
C ASP A 396 -0.11 -8.64 3.87
N LEU A 397 0.75 -9.60 3.49
CA LEU A 397 0.39 -10.60 2.49
C LEU A 397 -0.51 -11.70 3.09
N PRO A 398 -1.39 -12.29 2.27
CA PRO A 398 -2.28 -13.36 2.72
C PRO A 398 -1.52 -14.57 3.29
N ASP A 399 -2.10 -15.21 4.31
CA ASP A 399 -1.49 -16.40 4.93
C ASP A 399 -1.32 -17.54 3.93
N THR A 400 -2.23 -17.66 2.96
CA THR A 400 -2.13 -18.61 1.85
C THR A 400 -0.82 -18.48 1.06
N PHE A 401 -0.32 -17.24 0.88
CA PHE A 401 0.99 -17.01 0.28
C PHE A 401 2.13 -17.39 1.22
N LYS A 402 2.06 -16.96 2.50
CA LYS A 402 3.11 -17.20 3.50
C LYS A 402 3.34 -18.69 3.74
N ASP A 403 2.26 -19.46 3.83
CA ASP A 403 2.31 -20.92 4.05
C ASP A 403 2.91 -21.64 2.85
N ALA A 404 2.50 -21.25 1.65
CA ALA A 404 2.94 -21.87 0.40
C ALA A 404 4.34 -21.44 -0.07
N TYR A 405 4.92 -20.35 0.50
CA TYR A 405 6.25 -19.86 0.11
C TYR A 405 7.34 -20.91 0.39
N PRO A 406 8.26 -21.17 -0.54
CA PRO A 406 9.30 -22.18 -0.38
C PRO A 406 10.20 -21.98 0.85
N PHE A 407 10.60 -23.06 1.49
CA PHE A 407 11.55 -23.02 2.62
C PHE A 407 12.99 -22.72 2.22
N ARG A 408 13.35 -22.94 0.96
CA ARG A 408 14.70 -22.70 0.48
C ARG A 408 15.00 -21.21 0.41
N PRO A 409 16.22 -20.79 0.75
CA PRO A 409 16.56 -19.38 0.74
C PRO A 409 16.57 -18.82 -0.67
N LEU A 410 16.10 -17.59 -0.78
CA LEU A 410 16.21 -16.75 -1.98
C LEU A 410 17.65 -16.29 -2.13
N THR A 411 18.28 -16.55 -3.26
CA THR A 411 19.62 -16.08 -3.58
C THR A 411 19.54 -14.93 -4.59
N ILE A 412 20.22 -13.83 -4.31
CA ILE A 412 20.31 -12.66 -5.19
C ILE A 412 21.77 -12.36 -5.46
N ARG A 413 22.15 -12.22 -6.72
CA ARG A 413 23.45 -11.74 -7.16
C ARG A 413 23.25 -10.66 -8.18
N ALA A 414 23.75 -9.47 -7.92
CA ALA A 414 23.59 -8.32 -8.81
C ALA A 414 24.87 -7.49 -8.84
N GLY A 415 25.12 -6.85 -9.96
CA GLY A 415 26.22 -5.91 -10.12
C GLY A 415 25.87 -4.80 -11.10
N THR A 416 26.48 -3.64 -10.91
CA THR A 416 26.36 -2.51 -11.82
C THR A 416 27.69 -1.79 -11.95
N GLU A 417 27.96 -1.27 -13.14
CA GLU A 417 29.12 -0.45 -13.44
C GLU A 417 28.73 0.74 -14.32
N GLY A 418 29.44 1.87 -14.18
CA GLY A 418 29.25 3.05 -15.01
C GLY A 418 28.89 4.30 -14.22
N ASN A 419 28.07 5.17 -14.80
CA ASN A 419 27.53 6.37 -14.19
C ASN A 419 26.10 6.62 -14.73
N PHE A 420 25.45 7.71 -14.29
CA PHE A 420 24.08 8.01 -14.72
C PHE A 420 23.95 8.39 -16.20
N LYS A 421 25.08 8.70 -16.90
CA LYS A 421 25.12 8.87 -18.35
C LYS A 421 25.15 7.53 -19.08
N GLN A 422 25.86 6.55 -18.53
CA GLN A 422 25.94 5.20 -19.06
C GLN A 422 26.11 4.21 -17.90
N MET A 423 25.07 3.44 -17.61
CA MET A 423 25.05 2.45 -16.56
C MET A 423 24.86 1.07 -17.17
N GLN A 424 25.82 0.21 -16.93
CA GLN A 424 25.74 -1.21 -17.28
C GLN A 424 25.26 -1.98 -16.05
N ILE A 425 24.12 -2.67 -16.19
CA ILE A 425 23.65 -3.64 -15.22
C ILE A 425 24.26 -4.98 -15.61
N SER A 426 25.26 -5.40 -14.86
CA SER A 426 25.87 -6.74 -15.07
C SER A 426 24.77 -7.80 -14.90
N ARG A 427 25.01 -9.00 -15.42
CA ARG A 427 24.07 -10.12 -15.21
C ARG A 427 23.69 -10.22 -13.73
N PHE A 428 22.45 -9.95 -13.43
CA PHE A 428 21.89 -10.27 -12.13
C PHE A 428 21.20 -11.62 -12.18
N ASN A 429 21.26 -12.35 -11.06
CA ASN A 429 20.63 -13.64 -10.89
C ASN A 429 19.82 -13.62 -9.60
N ILE A 430 18.54 -13.98 -9.68
CA ILE A 430 17.65 -14.21 -8.55
C ILE A 430 17.17 -15.65 -8.63
N ASP A 431 17.49 -16.45 -7.63
CA ASP A 431 17.21 -17.88 -7.59
C ASP A 431 16.46 -18.25 -6.32
N LEU A 432 15.26 -18.77 -6.47
CA LEU A 432 14.49 -19.40 -5.40
C LEU A 432 14.36 -20.91 -5.73
N PRO A 433 15.24 -21.74 -5.17
CA PRO A 433 15.31 -23.14 -5.55
C PRO A 433 13.97 -23.87 -5.36
N GLY A 434 13.53 -24.56 -6.41
CA GLY A 434 12.23 -25.24 -6.45
C GLY A 434 11.07 -24.33 -6.87
N ALA A 435 11.30 -23.03 -7.07
CA ALA A 435 10.29 -22.08 -7.55
C ALA A 435 10.68 -21.46 -8.88
N PHE A 436 11.76 -20.69 -8.93
CA PHE A 436 12.21 -20.05 -10.17
C PHE A 436 13.68 -19.62 -10.12
N THR A 437 14.25 -19.47 -11.31
CA THR A 437 15.52 -18.78 -11.53
C THR A 437 15.28 -17.65 -12.51
N LEU A 438 15.65 -16.44 -12.14
CA LEU A 438 15.60 -15.24 -12.98
C LEU A 438 17.01 -14.76 -13.23
N ASN A 439 17.38 -14.60 -14.49
CA ASN A 439 18.61 -13.98 -14.94
C ASN A 439 18.28 -12.73 -15.73
N GLY A 440 19.09 -11.69 -15.61
CA GLY A 440 18.88 -10.50 -16.39
C GLY A 440 20.14 -9.65 -16.49
N GLY A 441 20.09 -8.63 -17.31
CA GLY A 441 21.16 -7.65 -17.48
C GLY A 441 20.83 -6.70 -18.58
N GLY A 442 21.59 -5.60 -18.68
CA GLY A 442 21.30 -4.59 -19.69
C GLY A 442 22.15 -3.33 -19.54
N GLU A 443 21.80 -2.35 -20.32
CA GLU A 443 22.44 -1.04 -20.29
C GLU A 443 21.38 0.06 -20.30
N ILE A 444 21.63 1.11 -19.52
CA ILE A 444 20.78 2.29 -19.45
C ILE A 444 21.65 3.52 -19.66
N TRP A 445 21.21 4.40 -20.52
CA TRP A 445 21.86 5.65 -20.85
C TRP A 445 21.02 6.84 -20.41
N ASN A 446 21.67 7.93 -19.95
CA ASN A 446 21.03 9.18 -19.54
C ASN A 446 19.90 8.97 -18.51
N LEU A 447 20.15 8.15 -17.50
CA LEU A 447 19.14 7.71 -16.52
C LEU A 447 18.36 8.87 -15.88
N THR A 448 19.00 10.00 -15.66
CA THR A 448 18.42 11.18 -14.99
C THR A 448 17.60 12.09 -15.91
N ASP A 449 17.74 11.94 -17.24
CA ASP A 449 17.00 12.74 -18.21
C ASP A 449 15.88 11.92 -18.87
N SER A 450 14.65 12.19 -18.47
CA SER A 450 13.47 11.48 -18.97
C SER A 450 13.22 11.62 -20.48
N LEU A 451 13.80 12.62 -21.13
CA LEU A 451 13.61 12.87 -22.55
C LEU A 451 14.64 12.14 -23.42
N THR A 452 15.84 11.95 -22.90
CA THR A 452 16.96 11.35 -23.67
C THR A 452 17.42 10.00 -23.12
N ARG A 453 16.85 9.55 -22.00
CA ARG A 453 17.18 8.22 -21.46
C ARG A 453 16.86 7.14 -22.47
N ASN A 454 17.76 6.20 -22.64
CA ASN A 454 17.55 5.04 -23.49
C ASN A 454 18.25 3.82 -22.89
N GLY A 455 17.90 2.66 -23.39
CA GLY A 455 18.50 1.42 -22.92
C GLY A 455 17.56 0.23 -23.02
N SER A 456 18.07 -0.92 -22.64
CA SER A 456 17.27 -2.13 -22.54
C SER A 456 17.76 -3.05 -21.44
N ILE A 457 16.82 -3.79 -20.86
CA ILE A 457 17.09 -4.85 -19.89
C ILE A 457 16.46 -6.13 -20.41
N ASP A 458 17.25 -7.18 -20.47
CA ASP A 458 16.84 -8.53 -20.83
C ASP A 458 16.59 -9.36 -19.56
N PHE A 459 15.55 -10.17 -19.56
CA PHE A 459 15.18 -11.11 -18.51
C PHE A 459 15.02 -12.52 -19.09
N ASP A 460 15.56 -13.51 -18.41
CA ASP A 460 15.35 -14.91 -18.66
C ASP A 460 14.88 -15.58 -17.37
N ILE A 461 13.63 -16.05 -17.34
CA ILE A 461 12.99 -16.63 -16.17
C ILE A 461 12.64 -18.07 -16.47
N ARG A 462 13.14 -18.98 -15.65
CA ARG A 462 12.76 -20.39 -15.67
C ARG A 462 12.02 -20.72 -14.39
N THR A 463 10.82 -21.22 -14.53
CA THR A 463 10.00 -21.59 -13.39
C THR A 463 10.04 -23.10 -13.15
N GLN A 464 9.85 -23.47 -11.88
CA GLN A 464 9.62 -24.85 -11.48
C GLN A 464 8.25 -24.97 -10.81
N ASN A 465 8.01 -24.24 -9.74
CA ASN A 465 6.73 -24.22 -9.05
C ASN A 465 6.45 -22.83 -8.51
N LEU A 466 5.52 -22.10 -9.13
CA LEU A 466 5.10 -20.76 -8.73
C LEU A 466 3.71 -20.75 -8.05
N ASN A 467 3.17 -21.91 -7.66
CA ASN A 467 1.82 -21.98 -7.09
C ASN A 467 1.65 -21.20 -5.79
N PHE A 468 2.73 -20.89 -5.07
CA PHE A 468 2.67 -20.00 -3.92
C PHE A 468 2.20 -18.58 -4.28
N LEU A 469 2.41 -18.13 -5.55
CA LEU A 469 1.94 -16.82 -6.01
C LEU A 469 0.41 -16.75 -6.11
N THR A 470 -0.28 -17.88 -6.32
CA THR A 470 -1.75 -17.90 -6.33
C THR A 470 -2.33 -17.50 -4.97
N GLY A 471 -1.56 -17.72 -3.88
CA GLY A 471 -1.91 -17.27 -2.55
C GLY A 471 -2.04 -15.74 -2.40
N LEU A 472 -1.44 -14.94 -3.31
CA LEU A 472 -1.58 -13.48 -3.32
C LEU A 472 -3.00 -13.01 -3.64
N THR A 473 -3.82 -13.85 -4.28
CA THR A 473 -5.21 -13.50 -4.58
C THR A 473 -6.12 -13.52 -3.35
N GLY A 474 -5.63 -14.01 -2.21
CA GLY A 474 -6.42 -14.20 -0.98
C GLY A 474 -7.49 -15.29 -1.09
N VAL A 475 -7.64 -15.91 -2.24
CA VAL A 475 -8.53 -17.06 -2.46
C VAL A 475 -7.82 -18.30 -1.97
N THR A 476 -8.49 -19.11 -1.16
CA THR A 476 -7.97 -20.42 -0.77
C THR A 476 -7.64 -21.21 -2.04
N PRO A 477 -6.44 -21.79 -2.15
CA PRO A 477 -6.06 -22.55 -3.34
C PRO A 477 -6.98 -23.76 -3.48
N ASP A 478 -8.07 -23.61 -4.21
CA ASP A 478 -8.99 -24.69 -4.53
C ASP A 478 -8.53 -25.50 -5.75
N GLY A 479 -7.38 -25.11 -6.33
CA GLY A 479 -6.84 -25.68 -7.55
C GLY A 479 -7.58 -25.24 -8.83
N SER A 480 -8.41 -24.20 -8.78
CA SER A 480 -9.05 -23.65 -9.98
C SER A 480 -8.07 -22.84 -10.83
N ILE A 481 -7.10 -22.20 -10.19
CA ILE A 481 -6.00 -21.48 -10.86
C ILE A 481 -4.67 -22.08 -10.40
N VAL A 482 -3.86 -22.51 -11.34
CA VAL A 482 -2.54 -23.11 -11.09
C VAL A 482 -1.52 -22.43 -11.99
N VAL A 483 -0.33 -22.17 -11.47
CA VAL A 483 0.79 -21.76 -12.31
C VAL A 483 1.53 -23.01 -12.75
N PRO A 484 1.60 -23.31 -14.05
CA PRO A 484 2.24 -24.54 -14.54
C PRO A 484 3.72 -24.61 -14.17
N ASP A 485 4.18 -25.81 -13.92
CA ASP A 485 5.60 -26.09 -13.72
C ASP A 485 6.37 -25.95 -15.05
N SER A 486 7.66 -25.61 -14.95
CA SER A 486 8.58 -25.64 -16.08
C SER A 486 8.26 -24.68 -17.24
N MET A 487 7.78 -23.47 -16.92
CA MET A 487 7.68 -22.41 -17.91
C MET A 487 9.03 -21.71 -18.12
N HIS A 488 9.26 -21.27 -19.36
CA HIS A 488 10.38 -20.40 -19.71
C HIS A 488 9.86 -19.08 -20.26
N LEU A 489 10.20 -18.00 -19.60
CA LEU A 489 9.83 -16.64 -19.98
C LEU A 489 11.10 -15.83 -20.33
N ALA A 490 11.22 -15.43 -21.58
CA ALA A 490 12.23 -14.48 -22.03
C ALA A 490 11.56 -13.11 -22.29
N ALA A 491 12.07 -12.06 -21.68
CA ALA A 491 11.53 -10.71 -21.86
C ALA A 491 12.65 -9.70 -22.12
N ARG A 492 12.38 -8.72 -22.96
CA ARG A 492 13.21 -7.53 -23.11
C ARG A 492 12.34 -6.31 -22.89
N LEU A 493 12.79 -5.43 -22.01
CA LEU A 493 12.20 -4.11 -21.81
C LEU A 493 13.17 -3.05 -22.35
N GLY A 494 12.74 -2.28 -23.32
CA GLY A 494 13.47 -1.17 -23.91
C GLY A 494 12.84 0.16 -23.54
N MET A 495 13.65 1.21 -23.53
CA MET A 495 13.21 2.59 -23.38
C MET A 495 13.98 3.51 -24.34
N ASP A 496 13.30 4.52 -24.87
CA ASP A 496 13.88 5.58 -25.71
C ASP A 496 13.12 6.89 -25.46
N GLY A 497 13.60 7.68 -24.52
CA GLY A 497 12.90 8.83 -23.98
C GLY A 497 11.53 8.46 -23.41
N PRO A 498 10.46 9.02 -23.95
CA PRO A 498 9.10 8.68 -23.53
C PRO A 498 8.57 7.36 -24.11
N LYS A 499 9.31 6.68 -24.98
CA LYS A 499 8.89 5.43 -25.63
C LYS A 499 9.41 4.23 -24.84
N TYR A 500 8.54 3.26 -24.66
CA TYR A 500 8.83 1.98 -24.02
C TYR A 500 8.45 0.84 -24.96
N ASP A 501 9.33 -0.12 -25.07
CA ASP A 501 9.18 -1.31 -25.88
C ASP A 501 9.26 -2.53 -24.98
N ALA A 502 8.36 -3.48 -25.14
CA ALA A 502 8.38 -4.74 -24.42
C ALA A 502 8.24 -5.90 -25.39
N THR A 503 9.16 -6.84 -25.29
CA THR A 503 9.05 -8.12 -25.97
C THR A 503 8.98 -9.21 -24.91
N LEU A 504 7.99 -10.10 -24.98
CA LEU A 504 7.82 -11.20 -24.05
C LEU A 504 7.57 -12.47 -24.85
N LYS A 505 8.30 -13.53 -24.51
CA LYS A 505 8.15 -14.87 -25.07
C LYS A 505 8.00 -15.85 -23.93
N LEU A 506 6.81 -16.41 -23.79
CA LEU A 506 6.53 -17.47 -22.84
C LEU A 506 6.44 -18.80 -23.58
N LYS A 507 7.16 -19.79 -23.09
CA LYS A 507 7.05 -21.18 -23.52
C LYS A 507 6.59 -22.03 -22.34
N GLU A 508 5.51 -22.77 -22.55
CA GLU A 508 4.99 -23.77 -21.64
C GLU A 508 4.79 -25.06 -22.40
N ARG A 509 5.67 -26.03 -22.23
CA ARG A 509 5.74 -27.28 -23.01
C ARG A 509 5.73 -27.00 -24.53
N GLU A 510 4.64 -27.36 -25.21
CA GLU A 510 4.43 -27.09 -26.65
C GLU A 510 3.85 -25.69 -26.90
N GLY A 511 3.19 -25.10 -25.89
CA GLY A 511 2.52 -23.81 -25.99
C GLY A 511 3.50 -22.64 -26.04
N LEU A 512 3.22 -21.70 -26.92
CA LEU A 512 3.99 -20.47 -27.09
C LEU A 512 3.08 -19.23 -26.97
N LEU A 513 3.56 -18.23 -26.26
CA LEU A 513 2.95 -16.91 -26.24
C LEU A 513 4.04 -15.89 -26.55
N ASN A 514 3.83 -15.07 -27.58
CA ASN A 514 4.70 -13.96 -27.94
C ASN A 514 3.91 -12.66 -27.84
N LEU A 515 4.45 -11.69 -27.10
CA LEU A 515 3.89 -10.33 -26.98
C LEU A 515 4.94 -9.33 -27.43
N LEU A 516 4.57 -8.43 -28.34
CA LEU A 516 5.28 -7.20 -28.66
C LEU A 516 4.42 -6.04 -28.22
N ALA A 517 4.94 -5.12 -27.44
CA ALA A 517 4.20 -3.96 -26.99
C ALA A 517 5.05 -2.70 -27.06
N HIS A 518 4.45 -1.61 -27.52
CA HIS A 518 5.03 -0.29 -27.60
C HIS A 518 4.13 0.70 -26.88
N TYR A 519 4.71 1.57 -26.08
CA TYR A 519 3.97 2.61 -25.37
C TYR A 519 4.76 3.93 -25.36
N ASN A 520 4.07 5.03 -25.61
CA ASN A 520 4.64 6.36 -25.55
C ASN A 520 3.92 7.19 -24.48
N THR A 521 4.60 7.49 -23.39
CA THR A 521 4.04 8.22 -22.24
C THR A 521 3.69 9.67 -22.57
N ALA A 522 4.36 10.32 -23.53
CA ALA A 522 4.09 11.70 -23.90
C ALA A 522 2.84 11.86 -24.76
N THR A 523 2.53 10.84 -25.55
CA THR A 523 1.37 10.87 -26.46
C THR A 523 0.26 9.94 -26.02
N GLU A 524 0.49 9.08 -25.03
CA GLU A 524 -0.38 7.98 -24.60
C GLU A 524 -0.70 6.97 -25.72
N ALA A 525 0.13 6.96 -26.78
CA ALA A 525 -0.03 6.04 -27.88
C ALA A 525 0.52 4.66 -27.51
N TYR A 526 -0.22 3.62 -27.85
CA TYR A 526 0.16 2.23 -27.61
C TYR A 526 -0.08 1.36 -28.84
N GLN A 527 0.73 0.32 -28.96
CA GLN A 527 0.53 -0.81 -29.86
C GLN A 527 0.92 -2.09 -29.13
N ALA A 528 0.15 -3.14 -29.32
CA ALA A 528 0.45 -4.47 -28.78
C ALA A 528 0.04 -5.55 -29.78
N ASP A 529 0.95 -6.49 -30.02
CA ASP A 529 0.75 -7.64 -30.89
C ASP A 529 0.99 -8.90 -30.05
N LEU A 530 -0.07 -9.67 -29.78
CA LEU A 530 -0.06 -10.92 -29.04
C LEU A 530 -0.31 -12.08 -30.00
N HIS A 531 0.56 -13.06 -29.96
CA HIS A 531 0.41 -14.32 -30.67
C HIS A 531 0.51 -15.47 -29.67
N VAL A 532 -0.53 -16.26 -29.60
CA VAL A 532 -0.64 -17.46 -28.79
C VAL A 532 -0.74 -18.66 -29.75
N ASP A 533 0.07 -19.64 -29.55
CA ASP A 533 0.12 -20.86 -30.34
C ASP A 533 0.12 -22.09 -29.46
N ALA A 534 -0.89 -22.94 -29.63
CA ALA A 534 -1.10 -24.20 -28.95
C ALA A 534 -0.93 -24.17 -27.40
N LEU A 535 -1.26 -23.02 -26.75
CA LEU A 535 -1.15 -22.87 -25.30
C LEU A 535 -2.13 -23.81 -24.58
N GLN A 536 -1.62 -24.61 -23.64
CA GLN A 536 -2.41 -25.58 -22.89
C GLN A 536 -3.07 -24.87 -21.69
N VAL A 537 -4.21 -24.25 -21.91
CA VAL A 537 -4.92 -23.41 -20.91
C VAL A 537 -5.32 -24.21 -19.69
N HIS A 538 -5.67 -25.49 -19.82
CA HIS A 538 -6.04 -26.38 -18.71
C HIS A 538 -4.89 -26.61 -17.71
N HIS A 539 -3.64 -26.35 -18.09
CA HIS A 539 -2.52 -26.35 -17.15
C HIS A 539 -2.56 -25.16 -16.20
N PHE A 540 -3.22 -24.06 -16.60
CA PHE A 540 -3.43 -22.85 -15.78
C PHE A 540 -4.79 -22.88 -15.09
N LEU A 541 -5.81 -23.43 -15.74
CA LEU A 541 -7.20 -23.53 -15.29
C LEU A 541 -7.69 -24.98 -15.33
N PRO A 542 -7.19 -25.86 -14.43
CA PRO A 542 -7.44 -27.30 -14.54
C PRO A 542 -8.88 -27.71 -14.29
N LYS A 543 -9.70 -26.87 -13.66
CA LYS A 543 -11.13 -27.12 -13.44
C LYS A 543 -12.01 -26.65 -14.59
N ASP A 544 -11.47 -25.80 -15.47
CA ASP A 544 -12.19 -25.33 -16.65
C ASP A 544 -12.03 -26.30 -17.82
N SER A 545 -13.02 -26.35 -18.66
CA SER A 545 -12.99 -27.20 -19.84
C SER A 545 -12.25 -26.61 -21.04
N ILE A 546 -11.39 -25.61 -20.82
CA ILE A 546 -10.55 -24.97 -21.85
C ILE A 546 -9.23 -25.72 -21.93
N TYR A 547 -8.95 -26.36 -23.07
CA TYR A 547 -7.71 -27.12 -23.25
C TYR A 547 -6.68 -26.33 -24.06
N THR A 548 -6.75 -26.36 -25.36
CA THR A 548 -5.77 -25.69 -26.24
C THR A 548 -6.32 -24.34 -26.73
N LEU A 549 -5.43 -23.35 -26.79
CA LEU A 549 -5.75 -22.02 -27.34
C LEU A 549 -4.67 -21.60 -28.33
N SER A 550 -5.09 -21.23 -29.53
CA SER A 550 -4.28 -20.53 -30.53
C SER A 550 -5.03 -19.29 -30.99
N ALA A 551 -4.43 -18.11 -30.77
CA ALA A 551 -5.08 -16.83 -31.08
C ALA A 551 -4.05 -15.76 -31.45
N LYS A 552 -4.48 -14.77 -32.21
CA LYS A 552 -3.71 -13.56 -32.53
C LYS A 552 -4.53 -12.35 -32.14
N VAL A 553 -3.91 -11.39 -31.47
CA VAL A 553 -4.55 -10.12 -31.11
C VAL A 553 -3.60 -8.99 -31.43
N ALA A 554 -4.04 -8.04 -32.22
CA ALA A 554 -3.34 -6.81 -32.50
C ALA A 554 -4.17 -5.64 -32.00
N ALA A 555 -3.60 -4.81 -31.15
CA ALA A 555 -4.27 -3.64 -30.58
C ALA A 555 -3.39 -2.40 -30.78
N LYS A 556 -3.99 -1.30 -31.14
CA LYS A 556 -3.32 0.01 -31.23
C LYS A 556 -4.27 1.12 -30.84
N GLY A 557 -3.73 2.17 -30.24
CA GLY A 557 -4.60 3.27 -29.83
C GLY A 557 -3.85 4.42 -29.18
N LYS A 558 -4.63 5.34 -28.62
CA LYS A 558 -4.19 6.51 -27.88
C LYS A 558 -5.19 6.80 -26.77
N GLY A 559 -4.71 6.94 -25.54
CA GLY A 559 -5.54 7.12 -24.32
C GLY A 559 -6.19 5.81 -23.87
N PHE A 560 -6.58 5.76 -22.59
CA PHE A 560 -7.12 4.54 -21.96
C PHE A 560 -8.57 4.70 -21.45
N ASP A 561 -9.08 5.93 -21.38
CA ASP A 561 -10.47 6.17 -20.98
C ASP A 561 -11.41 6.04 -22.19
N PRO A 562 -12.21 4.98 -22.28
CA PRO A 562 -13.08 4.74 -23.45
C PRO A 562 -14.23 5.75 -23.56
N ALA A 563 -14.60 6.44 -22.49
CA ALA A 563 -15.62 7.48 -22.51
C ALA A 563 -15.08 8.84 -22.99
N ASN A 564 -13.77 9.01 -23.01
CA ASN A 564 -13.12 10.24 -23.46
C ASN A 564 -13.15 10.32 -25.01
N HIS A 565 -13.65 11.42 -25.54
CA HIS A 565 -13.75 11.65 -27.01
C HIS A 565 -12.39 11.70 -27.74
N ARG A 566 -11.29 11.89 -27.01
CA ARG A 566 -9.93 11.89 -27.58
C ARG A 566 -9.32 10.50 -27.68
N THR A 567 -9.89 9.53 -26.97
CA THR A 567 -9.43 8.15 -27.00
C THR A 567 -9.76 7.51 -28.34
N VAL A 568 -8.77 6.87 -28.92
CA VAL A 568 -8.90 6.10 -30.15
C VAL A 568 -8.27 4.74 -29.94
N ALA A 569 -8.97 3.68 -30.29
CA ALA A 569 -8.44 2.32 -30.22
C ALA A 569 -8.91 1.51 -31.44
N ALA A 570 -8.08 0.60 -31.86
CA ALA A 570 -8.41 -0.43 -32.81
C ALA A 570 -7.85 -1.77 -32.34
N VAL A 571 -8.68 -2.79 -32.33
CA VAL A 571 -8.31 -4.15 -31.96
C VAL A 571 -8.72 -5.10 -33.06
N GLN A 572 -7.83 -5.98 -33.44
CA GLN A 572 -8.10 -7.10 -34.34
C GLN A 572 -7.72 -8.38 -33.58
N ALA A 573 -8.64 -9.31 -33.51
CA ALA A 573 -8.40 -10.60 -32.87
C ALA A 573 -8.86 -11.73 -33.81
N SER A 574 -8.07 -12.77 -33.92
CA SER A 574 -8.43 -13.98 -34.65
C SER A 574 -8.20 -15.20 -33.76
N LEU A 575 -9.21 -16.05 -33.67
CA LEU A 575 -9.15 -17.32 -32.96
C LEU A 575 -8.85 -18.43 -33.99
N GLY A 576 -7.64 -18.96 -33.93
CA GLY A 576 -7.22 -20.08 -34.78
C GLY A 576 -7.76 -21.41 -34.27
N GLU A 577 -7.65 -21.62 -32.94
CA GLU A 577 -8.13 -22.83 -32.27
C GLU A 577 -8.46 -22.56 -30.81
N LEU A 578 -9.60 -23.06 -30.37
CA LEU A 578 -10.00 -23.14 -28.96
C LEU A 578 -10.66 -24.51 -28.72
N GLN A 579 -9.99 -25.35 -28.00
CA GLN A 579 -10.58 -26.60 -27.55
C GLN A 579 -11.32 -26.37 -26.22
N TYR A 580 -12.65 -26.45 -26.27
CA TYR A 580 -13.54 -26.34 -25.11
C TYR A 580 -14.31 -27.65 -24.91
N GLY A 581 -13.95 -28.41 -23.87
CA GLY A 581 -14.45 -29.76 -23.70
C GLY A 581 -14.15 -30.63 -24.93
N HIS A 582 -15.18 -31.16 -25.56
CA HIS A 582 -15.07 -31.95 -26.79
C HIS A 582 -15.24 -31.11 -28.09
N TRP A 583 -15.48 -29.81 -27.94
CA TRP A 583 -15.65 -28.92 -29.10
C TRP A 583 -14.33 -28.26 -29.48
N ASN A 584 -14.05 -28.24 -30.77
CA ASN A 584 -12.96 -27.47 -31.36
C ASN A 584 -13.55 -26.25 -32.08
N ILE A 585 -13.33 -25.07 -31.52
CA ILE A 585 -13.83 -23.78 -32.01
C ILE A 585 -12.69 -23.09 -32.75
N SER A 586 -12.92 -22.69 -33.99
CA SER A 586 -11.92 -22.00 -34.81
C SER A 586 -12.58 -21.00 -35.75
N GLY A 587 -11.82 -20.21 -36.49
CA GLY A 587 -12.32 -19.33 -37.50
C GLY A 587 -13.21 -18.21 -36.96
N ILE A 588 -12.89 -17.64 -35.80
CA ILE A 588 -13.54 -16.47 -35.27
C ILE A 588 -12.62 -15.28 -35.44
N ASP A 589 -13.08 -14.27 -36.19
CA ASP A 589 -12.38 -13.01 -36.37
C ASP A 589 -13.19 -11.87 -35.76
N LEU A 590 -12.52 -10.99 -35.04
CA LEU A 590 -13.12 -9.83 -34.38
C LEU A 590 -12.31 -8.59 -34.72
N THR A 591 -12.99 -7.55 -35.16
CA THR A 591 -12.44 -6.21 -35.33
C THR A 591 -13.23 -5.24 -34.47
N ALA A 592 -12.57 -4.56 -33.55
CA ALA A 592 -13.18 -3.54 -32.72
C ALA A 592 -12.49 -2.19 -32.92
N GLY A 593 -13.26 -1.12 -32.95
CA GLY A 593 -12.80 0.25 -33.07
C GLY A 593 -13.41 1.13 -31.98
N LEU A 594 -12.68 2.11 -31.52
CA LEU A 594 -13.18 3.16 -30.64
C LEU A 594 -12.76 4.51 -31.19
N LYS A 595 -13.70 5.40 -31.40
CA LYS A 595 -13.45 6.78 -31.82
C LYS A 595 -14.54 7.69 -31.31
N SER A 596 -14.18 8.81 -30.70
CA SER A 596 -15.13 9.78 -30.15
C SER A 596 -16.15 9.14 -29.23
N ALA A 597 -15.72 8.24 -28.34
CA ALA A 597 -16.54 7.44 -27.44
C ALA A 597 -17.60 6.54 -28.11
N LEU A 598 -17.48 6.31 -29.41
CA LEU A 598 -18.27 5.33 -30.14
C LEU A 598 -17.41 4.07 -30.34
N ALA A 599 -17.81 2.98 -29.70
CA ALA A 599 -17.25 1.67 -29.93
C ALA A 599 -17.99 0.98 -31.07
N THR A 600 -17.24 0.40 -31.98
CA THR A 600 -17.74 -0.43 -33.10
C THR A 600 -17.13 -1.80 -33.02
N VAL A 601 -17.89 -2.85 -33.20
CA VAL A 601 -17.41 -4.23 -33.20
C VAL A 601 -17.98 -4.94 -34.43
N HIS A 602 -17.10 -5.59 -35.16
CA HIS A 602 -17.45 -6.51 -36.22
C HIS A 602 -16.86 -7.88 -35.89
N MET A 603 -17.67 -8.91 -35.88
CA MET A 603 -17.29 -10.28 -35.59
C MET A 603 -17.78 -11.22 -36.66
N THR A 604 -16.92 -12.11 -37.13
CA THR A 604 -17.27 -13.22 -37.99
C THR A 604 -16.90 -14.54 -37.35
N SER A 605 -17.73 -15.54 -37.54
CA SER A 605 -17.46 -16.91 -37.08
C SER A 605 -17.79 -17.85 -38.24
N ASP A 606 -16.78 -18.64 -38.64
CA ASP A 606 -16.91 -19.62 -39.69
C ASP A 606 -16.44 -21.00 -39.19
N ASN A 607 -17.27 -21.64 -38.38
CA ASN A 607 -16.99 -22.99 -37.87
C ASN A 607 -18.28 -23.80 -37.80
N ALA A 608 -18.14 -25.11 -37.60
CA ALA A 608 -19.26 -26.05 -37.62
C ALA A 608 -20.31 -25.80 -36.52
N LEU A 609 -19.91 -25.25 -35.37
CA LEU A 609 -20.79 -24.96 -34.23
C LEU A 609 -21.66 -23.72 -34.48
N LEU A 610 -21.04 -22.67 -35.09
CA LEU A 610 -21.70 -21.41 -35.30
C LEU A 610 -21.10 -20.68 -36.50
N LYS A 611 -21.90 -20.48 -37.54
CA LYS A 611 -21.53 -19.65 -38.68
C LYS A 611 -22.36 -18.37 -38.65
N MET A 612 -21.69 -17.24 -38.41
CA MET A 612 -22.38 -15.96 -38.25
C MET A 612 -21.48 -14.76 -38.53
N GLN A 613 -22.17 -13.62 -38.74
CA GLN A 613 -21.61 -12.29 -38.75
C GLN A 613 -22.38 -11.42 -37.76
N ALA A 614 -21.67 -10.63 -36.97
CA ALA A 614 -22.27 -9.69 -36.01
C ALA A 614 -21.60 -8.32 -36.08
N ASP A 615 -22.43 -7.28 -36.09
CA ASP A 615 -22.03 -5.89 -36.03
C ASP A 615 -22.64 -5.22 -34.81
N ALA A 616 -21.86 -4.47 -34.04
CA ALA A 616 -22.35 -3.74 -32.89
C ALA A 616 -21.74 -2.34 -32.83
N ASP A 617 -22.57 -1.37 -32.48
CA ASP A 617 -22.15 0.00 -32.19
C ASP A 617 -22.65 0.38 -30.81
N MET A 618 -21.82 1.01 -30.00
CA MET A 618 -22.19 1.42 -28.64
C MET A 618 -21.51 2.74 -28.27
N ARG A 619 -22.26 3.67 -27.71
CA ARG A 619 -21.73 4.91 -27.16
C ARG A 619 -21.36 4.73 -25.69
N LEU A 620 -20.10 5.05 -25.35
CA LEU A 620 -19.52 4.83 -24.03
C LEU A 620 -19.53 6.10 -23.16
N ASP A 621 -19.82 7.27 -23.73
CA ASP A 621 -19.96 8.55 -23.03
C ASP A 621 -21.32 8.76 -22.36
N ARG A 622 -22.22 7.77 -22.43
CA ARG A 622 -23.57 7.84 -21.89
C ARG A 622 -23.70 7.12 -20.55
N LYS A 623 -24.55 7.66 -19.68
CA LYS A 623 -24.90 7.01 -18.40
C LYS A 623 -25.90 5.84 -18.56
N TYR A 624 -26.41 5.62 -19.75
CA TYR A 624 -27.35 4.56 -20.13
C TYR A 624 -26.81 3.83 -21.36
N LEU A 625 -27.26 2.61 -21.57
CA LEU A 625 -26.90 1.84 -22.76
C LEU A 625 -27.49 2.51 -24.00
N ASP A 626 -26.63 2.92 -24.91
CA ASP A 626 -26.99 3.54 -26.20
C ASP A 626 -26.20 2.82 -27.29
N GLY A 627 -26.84 1.94 -28.00
CA GLY A 627 -26.17 1.15 -29.01
C GLY A 627 -27.14 0.28 -29.82
N LYS A 628 -26.59 -0.35 -30.83
CA LYS A 628 -27.29 -1.33 -31.68
C LYS A 628 -26.40 -2.54 -31.91
N VAL A 629 -27.02 -3.69 -32.11
CA VAL A 629 -26.42 -4.95 -32.52
C VAL A 629 -27.23 -5.50 -33.69
N ALA A 630 -26.53 -5.94 -34.71
CA ALA A 630 -27.09 -6.69 -35.81
C ALA A 630 -26.32 -8.00 -35.98
N MET A 631 -27.00 -9.12 -36.03
CA MET A 631 -26.40 -10.44 -36.21
C MET A 631 -27.08 -11.14 -37.39
N ASN A 632 -26.28 -11.72 -38.25
CA ASN A 632 -26.73 -12.63 -39.29
C ASN A 632 -26.14 -14.02 -39.00
N VAL A 633 -26.94 -14.93 -38.54
CA VAL A 633 -26.57 -16.31 -38.26
C VAL A 633 -26.94 -17.16 -39.47
N GLU A 634 -25.93 -17.66 -40.15
CA GLU A 634 -26.10 -18.53 -41.32
C GLU A 634 -26.43 -19.97 -40.91
N ASN A 635 -25.82 -20.44 -39.81
CA ASN A 635 -26.10 -21.75 -39.26
C ASN A 635 -25.68 -21.86 -37.80
N VAL A 636 -26.50 -22.49 -36.97
CA VAL A 636 -26.13 -23.03 -35.67
C VAL A 636 -26.05 -24.56 -35.79
N GLY A 637 -24.92 -25.13 -35.52
CA GLY A 637 -24.63 -26.57 -35.55
C GLY A 637 -25.29 -27.32 -34.39
N LEU A 638 -26.62 -27.45 -34.41
CA LEU A 638 -27.36 -28.10 -33.32
C LEU A 638 -27.01 -29.56 -33.11
N HIS A 639 -26.57 -30.25 -34.15
CA HIS A 639 -26.07 -31.61 -34.06
C HIS A 639 -24.70 -31.67 -33.44
N GLU A 640 -23.82 -30.82 -33.85
CA GLU A 640 -22.46 -30.63 -33.36
C GLU A 640 -22.43 -30.19 -31.88
N LEU A 641 -23.43 -29.39 -31.48
CA LEU A 641 -23.66 -28.99 -30.09
C LEU A 641 -24.31 -30.10 -29.22
N GLY A 642 -24.70 -31.26 -29.82
CA GLY A 642 -25.37 -32.35 -29.13
C GLY A 642 -26.86 -32.07 -28.78
N ILE A 643 -27.45 -30.98 -29.30
CA ILE A 643 -28.85 -30.57 -29.04
C ILE A 643 -29.80 -31.37 -29.92
N SER A 644 -29.40 -31.65 -31.16
CA SER A 644 -30.20 -32.46 -32.11
C SER A 644 -29.56 -33.83 -32.32
N PRO A 645 -30.34 -34.93 -32.25
CA PRO A 645 -29.83 -36.27 -32.46
C PRO A 645 -29.38 -36.53 -33.91
N LYS A 646 -29.83 -35.72 -34.87
CA LYS A 646 -29.52 -35.82 -36.29
C LYS A 646 -29.27 -34.42 -36.86
N PRO A 647 -28.42 -34.29 -37.89
CA PRO A 647 -28.27 -33.05 -38.62
C PRO A 647 -29.61 -32.55 -39.18
N LEU A 648 -29.84 -31.24 -39.09
CA LEU A 648 -31.05 -30.62 -39.69
C LEU A 648 -30.95 -30.67 -41.21
N LYS A 649 -32.08 -30.87 -41.90
CA LYS A 649 -32.15 -30.81 -43.36
C LYS A 649 -31.90 -29.41 -43.92
N HIS A 650 -32.21 -28.38 -43.13
CA HIS A 650 -32.00 -26.97 -43.47
C HIS A 650 -31.18 -26.29 -42.39
N PRO A 651 -30.37 -25.31 -42.72
CA PRO A 651 -29.56 -24.59 -41.73
C PRO A 651 -30.44 -23.92 -40.66
N PHE A 652 -29.96 -23.92 -39.42
CA PHE A 652 -30.59 -23.15 -38.35
C PHE A 652 -30.09 -21.70 -38.45
N ALA A 653 -30.73 -20.95 -39.36
CA ALA A 653 -30.35 -19.61 -39.77
C ALA A 653 -31.35 -18.57 -39.29
N PHE A 654 -30.89 -17.40 -38.86
CA PHE A 654 -31.73 -16.26 -38.48
C PHE A 654 -30.96 -14.95 -38.51
N THR A 655 -31.67 -13.85 -38.63
CA THR A 655 -31.13 -12.51 -38.38
C THR A 655 -31.68 -11.95 -37.07
N LEU A 656 -30.86 -11.27 -36.31
CA LEU A 656 -31.25 -10.64 -35.07
C LEU A 656 -30.79 -9.19 -35.05
N GLY A 657 -31.69 -8.28 -34.76
CA GLY A 657 -31.42 -6.87 -34.55
C GLY A 657 -31.83 -6.46 -33.14
N ALA A 658 -30.97 -5.77 -32.43
CA ALA A 658 -31.28 -5.17 -31.13
C ALA A 658 -30.81 -3.73 -31.08
N GLU A 659 -31.61 -2.83 -30.55
CA GLU A 659 -31.31 -1.41 -30.37
C GLU A 659 -31.74 -0.97 -28.97
N ALA A 660 -30.86 -0.37 -28.24
CA ALA A 660 -31.15 0.27 -26.97
C ALA A 660 -30.83 1.76 -27.05
N ARG A 661 -31.76 2.58 -26.61
CA ARG A 661 -31.66 4.05 -26.52
C ARG A 661 -32.03 4.49 -25.11
N HIS A 662 -31.97 5.80 -24.88
CA HIS A 662 -32.29 6.38 -23.56
C HIS A 662 -33.68 5.94 -23.04
N ASP A 663 -34.67 5.86 -23.91
CA ASP A 663 -36.07 5.65 -23.56
C ASP A 663 -36.74 4.48 -24.29
N SER A 664 -36.00 3.72 -25.10
CA SER A 664 -36.53 2.64 -25.88
C SER A 664 -35.56 1.49 -26.11
N ILE A 665 -36.11 0.30 -26.08
CA ILE A 665 -35.43 -0.94 -26.46
C ILE A 665 -36.25 -1.58 -27.55
N LYS A 666 -35.59 -2.00 -28.61
CA LYS A 666 -36.20 -2.76 -29.70
C LYS A 666 -35.37 -4.00 -29.96
N MET A 667 -36.01 -5.11 -30.20
CA MET A 667 -35.41 -6.36 -30.67
C MET A 667 -36.25 -6.93 -31.78
N SER A 668 -35.64 -7.42 -32.83
CA SER A 668 -36.28 -8.20 -33.89
C SER A 668 -35.44 -9.44 -34.20
N MET A 669 -36.10 -10.52 -34.52
CA MET A 669 -35.50 -11.73 -35.06
C MET A 669 -36.34 -12.26 -36.19
N ASP A 670 -35.72 -12.48 -37.33
CA ASP A 670 -36.36 -13.01 -38.54
C ASP A 670 -35.65 -14.31 -38.94
N ALA A 671 -36.42 -15.37 -39.14
CA ALA A 671 -35.90 -16.70 -39.49
C ALA A 671 -36.90 -17.47 -40.35
N GLY A 672 -36.85 -17.31 -41.67
CA GLY A 672 -37.85 -17.85 -42.58
C GLY A 672 -39.22 -17.21 -42.38
N ASP A 673 -40.21 -17.98 -41.99
CA ASP A 673 -41.57 -17.47 -41.66
C ASP A 673 -41.72 -17.20 -40.13
N LEU A 674 -40.63 -17.25 -39.34
CA LEU A 674 -40.64 -16.80 -37.97
C LEU A 674 -40.25 -15.33 -37.90
N ASP A 675 -41.12 -14.50 -37.32
CA ASP A 675 -40.91 -13.08 -37.00
C ASP A 675 -41.13 -12.86 -35.51
N PHE A 676 -40.09 -12.44 -34.82
CA PHE A 676 -40.14 -12.02 -33.42
C PHE A 676 -39.84 -10.55 -33.30
N GLN A 677 -40.67 -9.84 -32.59
CA GLN A 677 -40.44 -8.42 -32.24
C GLN A 677 -40.71 -8.16 -30.79
N PHE A 678 -39.76 -7.44 -30.16
CA PHE A 678 -39.87 -6.93 -28.80
C PHE A 678 -39.64 -5.43 -28.80
N ARG A 679 -40.45 -4.72 -28.03
CA ARG A 679 -40.31 -3.26 -27.83
C ARG A 679 -40.58 -2.89 -26.38
N ALA A 680 -39.72 -2.05 -25.75
CA ALA A 680 -39.99 -1.50 -24.45
C ALA A 680 -39.75 0.02 -24.48
N ARG A 681 -40.49 0.76 -23.68
CA ARG A 681 -40.30 2.20 -23.45
C ARG A 681 -39.56 2.41 -22.11
N SER A 682 -38.29 2.20 -22.10
CA SER A 682 -37.45 2.28 -20.90
C SER A 682 -35.97 2.19 -21.27
N THR A 683 -35.09 2.56 -20.33
CA THR A 683 -33.68 2.13 -20.39
C THR A 683 -33.58 0.64 -20.03
N LEU A 684 -32.55 -0.06 -20.48
CA LEU A 684 -32.33 -1.48 -20.15
C LEU A 684 -32.30 -1.70 -18.63
N LYS A 685 -31.55 -0.86 -17.90
CA LYS A 685 -31.48 -0.92 -16.46
C LYS A 685 -32.83 -0.83 -15.78
N LYS A 686 -33.60 0.19 -16.14
CA LYS A 686 -34.95 0.40 -15.60
C LYS A 686 -35.94 -0.71 -15.98
N LEU A 687 -35.83 -1.27 -17.17
CA LEU A 687 -36.64 -2.41 -17.60
C LEU A 687 -36.35 -3.64 -16.72
N LEU A 688 -35.11 -3.95 -16.45
CA LEU A 688 -34.71 -5.07 -15.59
C LEU A 688 -35.16 -4.82 -14.15
N GLU A 689 -34.94 -3.62 -13.60
CA GLU A 689 -35.37 -3.25 -12.25
C GLU A 689 -36.88 -3.38 -12.08
N GLN A 690 -37.65 -2.88 -13.03
CA GLN A 690 -39.13 -3.02 -13.02
C GLN A 690 -39.57 -4.47 -13.17
N GLY A 691 -38.91 -5.26 -14.00
CA GLY A 691 -39.17 -6.69 -14.14
C GLY A 691 -38.91 -7.46 -12.85
N THR A 692 -37.81 -7.19 -12.17
CA THR A 692 -37.49 -7.80 -10.89
C THR A 692 -38.45 -7.34 -9.79
N ALA A 693 -38.75 -6.06 -9.70
CA ALA A 693 -39.73 -5.53 -8.75
C ALA A 693 -41.11 -6.14 -8.92
N PHE A 694 -41.56 -6.27 -10.17
CA PHE A 694 -42.85 -6.90 -10.50
C PHE A 694 -42.86 -8.38 -10.08
N SER A 695 -41.83 -9.15 -10.43
CA SER A 695 -41.74 -10.58 -10.06
C SER A 695 -41.73 -10.79 -8.57
N THR A 696 -40.99 -9.96 -7.82
CA THR A 696 -40.94 -10.01 -6.35
C THR A 696 -42.29 -9.65 -5.72
N LEU A 697 -42.95 -8.60 -6.24
CA LEU A 697 -44.25 -8.19 -5.79
C LEU A 697 -45.32 -9.27 -6.06
N LEU A 698 -45.28 -9.86 -7.25
CA LEU A 698 -46.21 -10.94 -7.64
C LEU A 698 -46.01 -12.18 -6.75
N ALA A 699 -44.76 -12.58 -6.52
CA ALA A 699 -44.44 -13.71 -5.65
C ALA A 699 -44.96 -13.49 -4.20
N LYS A 700 -44.74 -12.28 -3.66
CA LYS A 700 -45.27 -11.89 -2.35
C LYS A 700 -46.80 -11.93 -2.28
N GLN A 701 -47.49 -11.42 -3.28
CA GLN A 701 -48.95 -11.39 -3.33
C GLN A 701 -49.53 -12.80 -3.49
N ILE A 702 -48.89 -13.68 -4.25
CA ILE A 702 -49.28 -15.10 -4.36
C ILE A 702 -49.12 -15.80 -2.99
N GLU A 703 -48.04 -15.55 -2.27
CA GLU A 703 -47.81 -16.11 -0.92
C GLU A 703 -48.91 -15.65 0.06
N LEU A 704 -49.30 -14.38 -0.02
CA LEU A 704 -50.37 -13.81 0.80
C LEU A 704 -51.77 -14.23 0.34
N LYS A 705 -51.90 -14.93 -0.80
CA LYS A 705 -53.20 -15.31 -1.45
C LYS A 705 -54.11 -14.11 -1.74
N GLN A 706 -53.51 -12.96 -2.00
CA GLN A 706 -54.21 -11.72 -2.34
C GLN A 706 -53.50 -11.05 -3.52
N LEU A 707 -54.22 -10.69 -4.56
CA LEU A 707 -53.66 -10.04 -5.75
C LEU A 707 -54.18 -8.60 -5.87
N ASP A 708 -53.41 -7.62 -5.42
CA ASP A 708 -53.72 -6.21 -5.67
C ASP A 708 -53.36 -5.85 -7.11
N HIS A 709 -54.40 -5.91 -7.99
CA HIS A 709 -54.27 -5.61 -9.43
C HIS A 709 -53.82 -4.17 -9.67
N VAL A 710 -54.13 -3.21 -8.82
CA VAL A 710 -53.74 -1.82 -8.98
C VAL A 710 -52.24 -1.68 -8.69
N GLU A 711 -51.74 -2.30 -7.61
CA GLU A 711 -50.33 -2.29 -7.22
C GLU A 711 -49.47 -3.04 -8.25
N LEU A 712 -49.91 -4.25 -8.66
CA LEU A 712 -49.22 -5.04 -9.69
C LEU A 712 -49.09 -4.27 -10.99
N ARG A 713 -50.14 -3.57 -11.46
CA ARG A 713 -50.10 -2.79 -12.68
C ARG A 713 -49.13 -1.61 -12.59
N LYS A 714 -49.04 -0.93 -11.44
CA LYS A 714 -48.07 0.16 -11.24
C LYS A 714 -46.62 -0.33 -11.39
N ALA A 715 -46.33 -1.56 -10.97
CA ALA A 715 -45.00 -2.17 -11.08
C ALA A 715 -44.67 -2.67 -12.50
N LEU A 716 -45.65 -2.79 -13.42
CA LEU A 716 -45.40 -3.30 -14.75
C LEU A 716 -44.53 -2.39 -15.61
N PRO A 717 -43.52 -2.95 -16.32
CA PRO A 717 -42.84 -2.22 -17.37
C PRO A 717 -43.74 -1.96 -18.58
N SER A 718 -43.45 -0.89 -19.33
CA SER A 718 -44.10 -0.65 -20.63
C SER A 718 -43.37 -1.40 -21.73
N ALA A 719 -43.74 -2.64 -21.96
CA ALA A 719 -43.11 -3.53 -22.92
C ALA A 719 -44.14 -4.35 -23.72
N GLY A 720 -43.75 -4.80 -24.87
CA GLY A 720 -44.58 -5.68 -25.69
C GLY A 720 -43.75 -6.56 -26.61
N MET A 721 -44.24 -7.77 -26.85
CA MET A 721 -43.62 -8.70 -27.77
C MET A 721 -44.67 -9.33 -28.70
N GLN A 722 -44.23 -9.64 -29.89
CA GLN A 722 -44.96 -10.39 -30.87
C GLN A 722 -44.04 -11.47 -31.43
N LEU A 723 -44.60 -12.69 -31.56
CA LEU A 723 -43.95 -13.80 -32.23
C LEU A 723 -44.97 -14.42 -33.18
N LYS A 724 -44.57 -14.64 -34.41
CA LYS A 724 -45.27 -15.42 -35.38
C LYS A 724 -44.32 -16.46 -35.94
N ALA A 725 -44.77 -17.68 -36.11
CA ALA A 725 -44.00 -18.74 -36.74
C ALA A 725 -44.91 -19.68 -37.49
N GLY A 726 -44.48 -20.08 -38.66
CA GLY A 726 -45.14 -21.08 -39.49
C GLY A 726 -44.33 -22.36 -39.60
N LYS A 727 -44.36 -23.03 -40.71
CA LYS A 727 -43.68 -24.31 -40.96
C LYS A 727 -42.27 -24.15 -41.50
N GLN A 728 -41.95 -22.97 -42.08
CA GLN A 728 -40.71 -22.75 -42.84
C GLN A 728 -39.71 -21.89 -42.06
N ASN A 729 -39.30 -22.35 -40.86
CA ASN A 729 -38.35 -21.70 -40.02
C ASN A 729 -37.46 -22.72 -39.27
N PRO A 730 -36.28 -22.33 -38.82
CA PRO A 730 -35.37 -23.24 -38.15
C PRO A 730 -35.92 -23.93 -36.91
N VAL A 731 -36.79 -23.27 -36.14
CA VAL A 731 -37.44 -23.85 -34.96
C VAL A 731 -38.38 -24.97 -35.36
N SER A 732 -39.20 -24.75 -36.41
CA SER A 732 -40.11 -25.78 -36.93
C SER A 732 -39.32 -26.97 -37.52
N TYR A 733 -38.20 -26.72 -38.19
CA TYR A 733 -37.33 -27.81 -38.67
C TYR A 733 -36.71 -28.62 -37.53
N PHE A 734 -36.30 -27.95 -36.45
CA PHE A 734 -35.80 -28.62 -35.26
C PHE A 734 -36.86 -29.43 -34.55
N LEU A 735 -38.06 -28.89 -34.36
CA LEU A 735 -39.18 -29.60 -33.76
C LEU A 735 -39.59 -30.83 -34.58
N ALA A 736 -39.52 -30.75 -35.90
CA ALA A 736 -39.79 -31.87 -36.78
C ALA A 736 -38.82 -33.06 -36.58
N THR A 737 -37.60 -32.83 -36.07
CA THR A 737 -36.67 -33.92 -35.70
C THR A 737 -37.14 -34.70 -34.47
N LYS A 738 -38.10 -34.15 -33.72
CA LYS A 738 -38.74 -34.72 -32.53
C LYS A 738 -40.21 -35.10 -32.78
N ASP A 739 -40.62 -35.23 -34.05
CA ASP A 739 -41.95 -35.58 -34.48
C ASP A 739 -43.05 -34.60 -34.00
N ILE A 740 -42.63 -33.32 -33.78
CA ILE A 740 -43.52 -32.21 -33.43
C ILE A 740 -43.61 -31.26 -34.61
N SER A 741 -44.84 -30.91 -35.03
CA SER A 741 -45.09 -29.93 -36.06
C SER A 741 -46.37 -29.15 -35.77
N PHE A 742 -46.48 -27.94 -36.34
CA PHE A 742 -47.67 -27.08 -36.26
C PHE A 742 -47.84 -26.32 -37.59
N ASP A 743 -49.04 -25.82 -37.84
CA ASP A 743 -49.32 -25.05 -39.05
C ASP A 743 -48.92 -23.59 -38.88
N ASP A 744 -49.30 -22.97 -37.77
CA ASP A 744 -48.84 -21.64 -37.36
C ASP A 744 -48.91 -21.48 -35.85
N PHE A 745 -48.06 -20.59 -35.34
CA PHE A 745 -48.02 -20.16 -33.96
C PHE A 745 -48.02 -18.63 -33.92
N VAL A 746 -48.87 -18.04 -33.14
CA VAL A 746 -48.95 -16.60 -32.92
C VAL A 746 -48.97 -16.31 -31.43
N LEU A 747 -48.04 -15.46 -30.97
CA LEU A 747 -48.02 -14.89 -29.65
C LEU A 747 -47.99 -13.37 -29.74
N ARG A 748 -48.86 -12.70 -29.02
CA ARG A 748 -48.84 -11.26 -28.77
C ARG A 748 -48.97 -11.01 -27.30
N PHE A 749 -48.02 -10.33 -26.71
CA PHE A 749 -48.02 -10.05 -25.28
C PHE A 749 -47.57 -8.61 -25.05
N GLY A 750 -48.20 -7.93 -24.10
CA GLY A 750 -47.84 -6.56 -23.78
C GLY A 750 -48.25 -6.20 -22.36
N THR A 751 -47.41 -5.36 -21.77
CA THR A 751 -47.60 -4.86 -20.40
C THR A 751 -47.50 -3.35 -20.38
N THR A 752 -48.34 -2.69 -19.65
CA THR A 752 -48.18 -1.27 -19.31
C THR A 752 -48.86 -0.99 -17.97
N PRO A 753 -48.38 -0.03 -17.17
CA PRO A 753 -49.05 0.39 -15.92
C PRO A 753 -50.49 0.79 -16.15
N ARG A 754 -50.80 1.33 -17.32
CA ARG A 754 -52.16 1.86 -17.66
C ARG A 754 -53.13 0.78 -18.12
N ARG A 755 -52.67 -0.23 -18.87
CA ARG A 755 -53.50 -1.28 -19.44
C ARG A 755 -53.36 -2.66 -18.79
N GLY A 756 -52.44 -2.80 -17.82
CA GLY A 756 -52.14 -4.09 -17.19
C GLY A 756 -51.43 -5.06 -18.14
N ILE A 757 -51.57 -6.33 -17.86
CA ILE A 757 -51.06 -7.44 -18.65
C ILE A 757 -52.14 -7.80 -19.69
N ASN A 758 -51.75 -7.89 -20.97
CA ASN A 758 -52.59 -8.31 -22.06
C ASN A 758 -51.80 -9.25 -22.96
N GLY A 759 -52.33 -10.41 -23.18
CA GLY A 759 -51.65 -11.39 -24.02
C GLY A 759 -52.62 -12.31 -24.75
N ARG A 760 -52.21 -12.78 -25.87
CA ARG A 760 -52.90 -13.85 -26.59
C ARG A 760 -51.90 -14.73 -27.31
N THR A 761 -52.12 -16.01 -27.29
CA THR A 761 -51.38 -16.99 -28.07
C THR A 761 -52.32 -17.97 -28.72
N ALA A 762 -51.96 -18.44 -29.89
CA ALA A 762 -52.67 -19.50 -30.58
C ALA A 762 -51.67 -20.38 -31.34
N ILE A 763 -51.90 -21.68 -31.32
CA ILE A 763 -51.22 -22.69 -32.11
C ILE A 763 -52.28 -23.38 -32.96
N HIS A 764 -52.06 -23.44 -34.26
CA HIS A 764 -52.93 -24.15 -35.15
C HIS A 764 -52.25 -25.39 -35.74
N GLY A 765 -53.03 -26.45 -35.89
CA GLY A 765 -52.57 -27.70 -36.49
C GLY A 765 -51.44 -28.38 -35.81
N LEU A 766 -51.37 -28.41 -34.43
CA LEU A 766 -50.33 -29.07 -33.68
C LEU A 766 -50.43 -30.60 -33.86
N ARG A 767 -49.31 -31.21 -34.26
CA ARG A 767 -49.11 -32.65 -34.39
C ARG A 767 -47.92 -33.07 -33.55
N MET A 768 -48.13 -34.08 -32.71
CA MET A 768 -47.10 -34.69 -31.86
C MET A 768 -47.35 -36.19 -31.88
N ASP A 769 -46.38 -36.94 -32.41
CA ASP A 769 -46.52 -38.38 -32.66
C ASP A 769 -47.88 -38.70 -33.35
N SER A 770 -48.78 -39.38 -32.61
CA SER A 770 -50.09 -39.75 -33.08
C SER A 770 -51.22 -38.74 -32.70
N LEU A 771 -50.92 -37.71 -31.91
CA LEU A 771 -51.87 -36.70 -31.44
C LEU A 771 -51.99 -35.54 -32.44
N GLN A 772 -53.20 -35.18 -32.84
CA GLN A 772 -53.51 -34.01 -33.66
C GLN A 772 -54.53 -33.09 -32.98
N LEU A 773 -54.11 -31.83 -32.77
CA LEU A 773 -54.93 -30.78 -32.18
C LEU A 773 -55.09 -29.63 -33.22
N ASP A 774 -56.29 -29.23 -33.53
CA ASP A 774 -56.50 -28.23 -34.58
C ASP A 774 -56.21 -26.82 -34.12
N THR A 775 -56.62 -26.48 -32.90
CA THR A 775 -56.38 -25.16 -32.34
C THR A 775 -56.20 -25.22 -30.83
N ILE A 776 -55.12 -24.69 -30.32
CA ILE A 776 -54.89 -24.39 -28.93
C ILE A 776 -54.78 -22.88 -28.81
N PHE A 777 -55.54 -22.27 -27.91
CA PHE A 777 -55.42 -20.82 -27.72
C PHE A 777 -55.43 -20.49 -26.23
N PHE A 778 -54.78 -19.34 -25.90
CA PHE A 778 -54.81 -18.77 -24.56
C PHE A 778 -54.80 -17.25 -24.66
N ALA A 779 -55.62 -16.59 -23.86
CA ALA A 779 -55.65 -15.13 -23.75
C ALA A 779 -55.68 -14.71 -22.28
N ILE A 780 -55.01 -13.63 -21.98
CA ILE A 780 -54.95 -13.01 -20.65
C ILE A 780 -55.20 -11.52 -20.79
N SER A 781 -56.02 -10.97 -19.91
CA SER A 781 -56.24 -9.53 -19.86
C SER A 781 -56.44 -9.09 -18.41
N GLN A 782 -55.79 -8.00 -18.03
CA GLN A 782 -55.87 -7.46 -16.65
C GLN A 782 -56.45 -6.05 -16.69
N ASP A 783 -57.44 -5.82 -15.84
CA ASP A 783 -57.95 -4.48 -15.53
C ASP A 783 -57.58 -4.07 -14.07
N THR A 784 -58.22 -3.07 -13.51
CA THR A 784 -57.95 -2.60 -12.15
C THR A 784 -58.54 -3.47 -11.05
N ALA A 785 -59.45 -4.36 -11.38
CA ALA A 785 -60.19 -5.15 -10.41
C ALA A 785 -59.93 -6.65 -10.57
N ARG A 786 -59.47 -7.08 -11.73
CA ARG A 786 -59.37 -8.52 -12.04
C ARG A 786 -58.44 -8.83 -13.20
N MET A 787 -58.04 -10.08 -13.25
CA MET A 787 -57.35 -10.69 -14.37
C MET A 787 -58.24 -11.75 -14.98
N LYS A 788 -58.54 -11.62 -16.27
CA LYS A 788 -59.33 -12.59 -17.03
C LYS A 788 -58.40 -13.50 -17.80
N LEU A 789 -58.68 -14.79 -17.70
CA LEU A 789 -58.03 -15.86 -18.43
C LEU A 789 -59.02 -16.53 -19.34
N GLN A 790 -58.65 -16.79 -20.56
CA GLN A 790 -59.40 -17.57 -21.49
C GLN A 790 -58.46 -18.49 -22.28
N GLY A 791 -58.74 -19.77 -22.26
CA GLY A 791 -57.96 -20.74 -23.02
C GLY A 791 -58.85 -21.86 -23.56
N GLY A 792 -58.27 -22.69 -24.38
CA GLY A 792 -59.01 -23.86 -24.86
C GLY A 792 -58.26 -24.65 -25.94
N VAL A 793 -58.82 -25.83 -26.17
CA VAL A 793 -58.38 -26.74 -27.21
C VAL A 793 -59.68 -27.05 -28.05
N ILE A 794 -59.58 -26.82 -29.34
CA ILE A 794 -60.69 -27.03 -30.25
C ILE A 794 -60.21 -27.97 -31.35
N ASN A 795 -60.91 -29.09 -31.49
CA ASN A 795 -60.79 -29.98 -32.63
C ASN A 795 -62.09 -29.92 -33.42
N GLY A 796 -62.03 -29.42 -34.69
CA GLY A 796 -63.13 -29.22 -35.54
C GLY A 796 -63.65 -30.48 -36.27
N PRO A 797 -64.73 -30.40 -37.03
CA PRO A 797 -65.31 -31.57 -37.68
C PRO A 797 -64.39 -32.26 -38.68
N LYS A 798 -63.32 -31.64 -39.12
CA LYS A 798 -62.31 -32.22 -40.05
C LYS A 798 -61.15 -32.91 -39.32
N ASN A 799 -61.09 -32.87 -37.96
CA ASN A 799 -60.08 -33.56 -37.24
C ASN A 799 -60.20 -35.07 -37.39
N PRO A 800 -59.16 -35.80 -37.79
CA PRO A 800 -59.22 -37.24 -38.06
C PRO A 800 -59.38 -38.10 -36.82
N GLN A 801 -59.13 -37.56 -35.60
CA GLN A 801 -59.14 -38.31 -34.38
C GLN A 801 -60.38 -38.07 -33.51
N PHE A 802 -60.52 -36.82 -33.03
CA PHE A 802 -61.58 -36.47 -32.10
C PHE A 802 -62.12 -35.08 -32.40
N VAL A 803 -63.44 -34.95 -32.39
CA VAL A 803 -64.10 -33.64 -32.50
C VAL A 803 -64.56 -33.24 -31.12
N PHE A 804 -64.04 -32.14 -30.60
CA PHE A 804 -64.44 -31.63 -29.32
C PHE A 804 -64.08 -30.14 -29.18
N ARG A 805 -64.67 -29.51 -28.20
CA ARG A 805 -64.28 -28.17 -27.74
C ARG A 805 -64.11 -28.20 -26.22
N SER A 806 -62.87 -27.96 -25.74
CA SER A 806 -62.63 -27.73 -24.36
C SER A 806 -62.23 -26.25 -24.13
N THR A 807 -62.90 -25.54 -23.27
CA THR A 807 -62.64 -24.13 -22.97
C THR A 807 -62.45 -23.92 -21.50
N LEU A 808 -61.40 -23.19 -21.16
CA LEU A 808 -61.09 -22.73 -19.81
C LEU A 808 -61.36 -21.23 -19.79
N THR A 809 -62.23 -20.78 -18.88
CA THR A 809 -62.39 -19.36 -18.57
C THR A 809 -62.09 -19.15 -17.10
N GLY A 810 -61.42 -18.04 -16.78
CA GLY A 810 -61.07 -17.71 -15.42
C GLY A 810 -61.10 -16.23 -15.16
N GLU A 811 -61.43 -15.91 -13.94
CA GLU A 811 -61.39 -14.55 -13.43
C GLU A 811 -60.69 -14.58 -12.06
N ILE A 812 -59.57 -13.89 -11.91
CA ILE A 812 -58.85 -13.76 -10.66
C ILE A 812 -59.08 -12.33 -10.20
N ARG A 813 -59.70 -12.17 -9.05
CA ARG A 813 -59.92 -10.90 -8.36
C ARG A 813 -58.89 -10.78 -7.23
N ASN A 814 -59.02 -9.79 -6.35
CA ASN A 814 -58.06 -9.55 -5.31
C ASN A 814 -57.95 -10.70 -4.29
N GLU A 815 -59.08 -11.35 -3.96
CA GLU A 815 -59.14 -12.35 -2.89
C GLU A 815 -59.80 -13.66 -3.34
N ASP A 816 -60.33 -13.71 -4.56
CA ASP A 816 -61.00 -14.87 -5.08
C ASP A 816 -60.61 -15.19 -6.53
N ALA A 817 -60.62 -16.45 -6.88
CA ALA A 817 -60.40 -16.94 -8.23
C ALA A 817 -61.52 -17.88 -8.62
N GLU A 818 -62.09 -17.58 -9.78
CA GLU A 818 -63.11 -18.42 -10.39
C GLU A 818 -62.56 -19.00 -11.70
N LEU A 819 -62.58 -20.32 -11.82
CA LEU A 819 -62.13 -21.03 -13.02
C LEU A 819 -63.25 -21.95 -13.46
N THR A 820 -63.65 -21.89 -14.72
CA THR A 820 -64.66 -22.78 -15.33
C THR A 820 -63.99 -23.54 -16.48
N LEU A 821 -64.01 -24.84 -16.42
CA LEU A 821 -63.63 -25.75 -17.51
C LEU A 821 -64.87 -26.37 -18.11
N ASN A 822 -65.15 -26.08 -19.39
CA ASN A 822 -66.26 -26.68 -20.13
C ASN A 822 -65.70 -27.55 -21.26
N TYR A 823 -66.25 -28.75 -21.38
CA TYR A 823 -65.95 -29.69 -22.46
C TYR A 823 -67.25 -30.07 -23.16
N VAL A 824 -67.26 -29.89 -24.50
CA VAL A 824 -68.32 -30.23 -25.34
C VAL A 824 -67.87 -31.25 -26.40
N ASP A 825 -68.63 -32.30 -26.59
CA ASP A 825 -68.33 -33.39 -27.51
C ASP A 825 -68.66 -33.07 -28.97
N ALA A 826 -68.54 -34.03 -29.89
CA ALA A 826 -68.78 -33.90 -31.32
C ALA A 826 -70.24 -33.64 -31.66
N LYS A 827 -71.20 -34.01 -30.79
CA LYS A 827 -72.66 -33.81 -31.02
C LYS A 827 -73.16 -32.46 -30.49
N GLY A 828 -72.30 -31.76 -29.74
CA GLY A 828 -72.60 -30.51 -29.04
C GLY A 828 -73.11 -30.74 -27.62
N ASP A 829 -73.03 -31.97 -27.09
CA ASP A 829 -73.43 -32.29 -25.71
C ASP A 829 -72.36 -31.92 -24.77
N THR A 830 -72.68 -31.35 -23.60
CA THR A 830 -71.77 -31.00 -22.57
C THR A 830 -71.32 -32.26 -21.80
N GLY A 831 -70.08 -32.71 -22.00
CA GLY A 831 -69.51 -33.86 -21.32
C GLY A 831 -68.90 -33.55 -19.94
N LEU A 832 -68.48 -32.29 -19.74
CA LEU A 832 -67.98 -31.80 -18.44
C LEU A 832 -68.20 -30.31 -18.33
N ASP A 833 -68.72 -29.88 -17.20
CA ASP A 833 -68.76 -28.48 -16.79
C ASP A 833 -68.32 -28.40 -15.34
N LEU A 834 -67.07 -27.95 -15.12
CA LEU A 834 -66.42 -27.89 -13.80
C LEU A 834 -66.12 -26.44 -13.46
N GLY A 835 -66.79 -25.95 -12.41
CA GLY A 835 -66.47 -24.66 -11.78
C GLY A 835 -65.65 -24.88 -10.51
N ILE A 836 -64.53 -24.14 -10.41
CA ILE A 836 -63.67 -24.08 -9.25
C ILE A 836 -63.67 -22.66 -8.73
N ASN A 837 -64.08 -22.45 -7.52
CA ASN A 837 -63.97 -21.18 -6.80
C ASN A 837 -62.95 -21.36 -5.66
N ALA A 838 -61.94 -20.55 -5.60
CA ALA A 838 -60.83 -20.59 -4.65
C ALA A 838 -60.66 -19.24 -3.93
#